data_50b8f2576d4867fb658fe07a3b530c31
#
_entry.id   50b8f2576d4867fb658fe07a3b530c31
#
_cell.length_a   1.000
_cell.length_b   1.000
_cell.length_c   1.000
_cell.angle_alpha   90.00
_cell.angle_beta   90.00
_cell.angle_gamma   90.00
#
_symmetry.space_group_name_H-M   'P 1'
#
loop_
_entity.id
_entity.type
_entity.pdbx_description
1 polymer ?
#
loop_
_entity_poly.entity_id
_entity_poly.type
_entity_poly.pdbx_seq_one_letter_code
_entity_poly.pdbx_strand_id
1 'polypeptide(L)'
;VKSQTVQMKSLLTLADYDDPYLTMHPKYESSVLEVFADLVETGLVYRQLKPVHWSIANETALAEAELEYYDREDPSIYVLFDAVDKDAVANAFGVSLDQTPSFLIWTTTPWTLVANMAITVSPRFEYALVRLGDRVTIIASELLEKVAGITNTIPEVIGVVKGDSLVGLNYDHVYCDRTCPIISGDHVTLEDGTGLVHTAPGHGTDDYIVGLANDLEIYCPVKADGVYDETVPAFLSGLSVWDANEVVVDKLNETNHLYFMSMYSHSYPHDWRSKTPVIFRSTEQWFVAVDGELESGKTLRAMALDATENDISFVPAWGQNRMRGMLDSRPDWCLSRQRAWGLPIPAFVQSDGSVLLTSDTVRAIAKIFEEHGSDAWFAQPPEVLLVHWENPDGIDLSSLEKMHDIFDVWFESGTSWYAVMQARSQGYPIDLYLEGSDQHRGWFQLSMLPALATTGVSPFKTVLTHGFMVAKDGKKMSKSGGNALSVEELLKDFGADVCRWWVGSLAYENDVKVDMSFFEIAAESYRKVRNTLRFLLGNVGVVADVEISSTSIDGWALGELTKMETKVISSLHRYEFRVAQQALYDFCNDTLSSIYLATVKDRLYCDADNSDRRLQTAATMRIISDTLIRLLAPFMPHTADEAWRALQGEEAGSVHVQQFAATSYPLDSNWADVLAVRDKALKALEEAKGTGIENSLDAGLVVPASLTNIDSCDLADLCGVSRVKFEGDNVLVEDLREEPRCDRSWKRDGTVKLRSDGGMLSDRDAKAVGVE
;
A
#
# COMPACT_ATOMS: atom_id res chain seq x y z
N VAL A 1 -9.31 12.84 18.17
CA VAL A 1 -9.13 11.52 18.80
C VAL A 1 -10.45 10.97 19.31
N LYS A 2 -11.16 11.59 20.30
CA LYS A 2 -12.40 11.04 20.88
C LYS A 2 -13.47 10.70 19.84
N SER A 3 -13.74 11.57 18.87
CA SER A 3 -14.70 11.33 17.79
C SER A 3 -14.29 10.12 16.92
N GLN A 4 -13.02 10.02 16.54
CA GLN A 4 -12.49 8.89 15.77
C GLN A 4 -12.60 7.58 16.56
N THR A 5 -12.27 7.59 17.86
CA THR A 5 -12.44 6.42 18.73
C THR A 5 -13.88 5.91 18.73
N VAL A 6 -14.86 6.82 18.86
CA VAL A 6 -16.30 6.44 18.82
C VAL A 6 -16.67 5.82 17.47
N GLN A 7 -16.22 6.42 16.36
CA GLN A 7 -16.47 5.89 15.02
C GLN A 7 -15.83 4.52 14.80
N MET A 8 -14.57 4.35 15.22
CA MET A 8 -13.86 3.06 15.12
C MET A 8 -14.52 1.97 15.98
N LYS A 9 -14.92 2.30 17.21
CA LYS A 9 -15.69 1.38 18.06
C LYS A 9 -17.03 0.99 17.43
N SER A 10 -17.72 1.93 16.80
CA SER A 10 -19.00 1.67 16.10
C SER A 10 -18.80 0.76 14.88
N LEU A 11 -17.65 0.86 14.20
CA LEU A 11 -17.27 -0.03 13.10
C LEU A 11 -16.74 -1.40 13.60
N LEU A 12 -16.69 -1.64 14.89
CA LEU A 12 -16.07 -2.81 15.51
C LEU A 12 -14.61 -3.04 15.06
N THR A 13 -13.83 -1.97 14.98
CA THR A 13 -12.39 -2.09 14.85
C THR A 13 -11.82 -2.49 16.20
N LEU A 14 -11.18 -3.65 16.27
CA LEU A 14 -10.61 -4.15 17.52
C LEU A 14 -9.26 -3.48 17.81
N ALA A 15 -9.14 -2.88 18.98
CA ALA A 15 -7.92 -2.27 19.49
C ALA A 15 -8.01 -2.11 21.01
N ASP A 16 -6.89 -1.93 21.68
CA ASP A 16 -6.86 -1.51 23.07
C ASP A 16 -7.08 0.00 23.14
N TYR A 17 -8.34 0.41 23.27
CA TYR A 17 -8.73 1.82 23.35
C TYR A 17 -8.52 2.45 24.73
N ASP A 18 -8.27 1.62 25.75
CA ASP A 18 -8.05 2.09 27.12
C ASP A 18 -6.56 2.33 27.40
N ASP A 19 -5.66 1.64 26.68
CA ASP A 19 -4.22 1.86 26.69
C ASP A 19 -3.65 2.04 25.25
N PRO A 20 -4.05 3.09 24.53
CA PRO A 20 -3.50 3.37 23.21
C PRO A 20 -2.04 3.82 23.33
N TYR A 21 -1.19 3.46 22.39
CA TYR A 21 0.10 4.11 22.30
C TYR A 21 -0.05 5.54 21.76
N LEU A 22 0.76 6.44 22.27
CA LEU A 22 0.83 7.84 21.82
C LEU A 22 2.31 8.18 21.56
N THR A 23 2.60 8.69 20.36
CA THR A 23 3.97 8.99 19.93
C THR A 23 4.61 10.11 20.76
N MET A 24 3.82 10.96 21.41
CA MET A 24 4.26 12.02 22.33
C MET A 24 4.33 11.54 23.79
N HIS A 25 4.16 10.25 24.06
CA HIS A 25 4.29 9.73 25.42
C HIS A 25 5.77 9.54 25.78
N PRO A 26 6.24 9.98 26.95
CA PRO A 26 7.64 9.88 27.37
C PRO A 26 8.30 8.50 27.12
N LYS A 27 7.59 7.41 27.37
CA LYS A 27 8.08 6.06 27.07
C LYS A 27 8.26 5.76 25.59
N TYR A 28 7.41 6.34 24.71
CA TYR A 28 7.58 6.21 23.27
C TYR A 28 8.83 6.96 22.81
N GLU A 29 8.98 8.22 23.24
CA GLU A 29 10.13 9.06 22.91
C GLU A 29 11.45 8.43 23.39
N SER A 30 11.46 7.89 24.62
CA SER A 30 12.59 7.10 25.14
C SER A 30 12.90 5.87 24.29
N SER A 31 11.87 5.12 23.89
CA SER A 31 12.04 3.94 23.03
C SER A 31 12.63 4.26 21.67
N VAL A 32 12.30 5.40 21.09
CA VAL A 32 12.95 5.88 19.83
C VAL A 32 14.43 6.10 20.05
N LEU A 33 14.83 6.71 21.17
CA LEU A 33 16.23 6.92 21.52
C LEU A 33 16.98 5.60 21.82
N GLU A 34 16.33 4.61 22.41
CA GLU A 34 16.96 3.28 22.59
C GLU A 34 17.32 2.63 21.25
N VAL A 35 16.41 2.63 20.28
CA VAL A 35 16.71 2.15 18.92
C VAL A 35 17.80 2.99 18.24
N PHE A 36 17.79 4.31 18.47
CA PHE A 36 18.84 5.17 17.95
C PHE A 36 20.21 4.89 18.59
N ALA A 37 20.25 4.62 19.90
CA ALA A 37 21.46 4.25 20.60
C ALA A 37 22.06 2.95 20.04
N ASP A 38 21.21 1.94 19.82
CA ASP A 38 21.61 0.68 19.18
C ASP A 38 22.14 0.94 17.76
N LEU A 39 21.50 1.80 17.01
CA LEU A 39 21.93 2.17 15.65
C LEU A 39 23.27 2.92 15.64
N VAL A 40 23.49 3.81 16.62
CA VAL A 40 24.79 4.49 16.82
C VAL A 40 25.88 3.46 17.14
N GLU A 41 25.60 2.46 17.96
CA GLU A 41 26.52 1.38 18.33
C GLU A 41 26.98 0.53 17.12
N THR A 42 26.10 0.37 16.10
CA THR A 42 26.47 -0.33 14.86
C THR A 42 27.50 0.43 14.00
N GLY A 43 27.72 1.72 14.26
CA GLY A 43 28.60 2.57 13.47
C GLY A 43 27.99 3.08 12.16
N LEU A 44 26.72 2.79 11.89
CA LEU A 44 26.02 3.25 10.67
C LEU A 44 25.60 4.71 10.73
N VAL A 45 25.52 5.32 11.90
CA VAL A 45 25.17 6.74 12.07
C VAL A 45 26.42 7.61 11.91
N TYR A 46 26.37 8.57 11.01
CA TYR A 46 27.47 9.50 10.78
C TYR A 46 26.96 10.90 10.43
N ARG A 47 27.83 11.91 10.60
CA ARG A 47 27.55 13.32 10.24
C ARG A 47 28.47 13.73 9.11
N GLN A 48 27.90 14.34 8.06
CA GLN A 48 28.68 14.76 6.90
C GLN A 48 28.02 15.92 6.16
N LEU A 49 28.88 16.76 5.53
CA LEU A 49 28.47 17.77 4.56
C LEU A 49 28.13 17.07 3.24
N LYS A 50 26.84 16.99 2.90
CA LYS A 50 26.34 16.40 1.64
C LYS A 50 25.22 17.21 1.04
N PRO A 51 25.04 17.22 -0.30
CA PRO A 51 23.84 17.78 -0.92
C PRO A 51 22.61 16.94 -0.54
N VAL A 52 21.61 17.61 -0.03
CA VAL A 52 20.30 17.04 0.31
C VAL A 52 19.20 17.85 -0.35
N HIS A 53 18.03 17.25 -0.52
CA HIS A 53 16.84 18.02 -0.88
C HIS A 53 16.56 19.04 0.24
N TRP A 54 16.44 20.30 -0.13
CA TRP A 54 16.28 21.41 0.79
C TRP A 54 15.04 22.21 0.48
N SER A 55 14.18 22.36 1.46
CA SER A 55 13.03 23.27 1.41
C SER A 55 13.48 24.68 1.81
N ILE A 56 13.51 25.58 0.84
CA ILE A 56 13.81 26.99 1.11
C ILE A 56 12.73 27.62 2.01
N ALA A 57 11.46 27.33 1.74
CA ALA A 57 10.33 27.90 2.48
C ALA A 57 10.27 27.46 3.96
N ASN A 58 10.79 26.28 4.29
CA ASN A 58 10.82 25.72 5.64
C ASN A 58 12.23 25.65 6.23
N GLU A 59 13.25 26.05 5.48
CA GLU A 59 14.67 26.03 5.85
C GLU A 59 15.12 24.70 6.47
N THR A 60 14.75 23.58 5.83
CA THR A 60 15.03 22.24 6.35
C THR A 60 15.35 21.23 5.26
N ALA A 61 16.16 20.23 5.61
CA ALA A 61 16.36 19.05 4.78
C ALA A 61 15.06 18.22 4.62
N LEU A 62 14.94 17.54 3.49
CA LEU A 62 13.82 16.65 3.16
C LEU A 62 14.38 15.28 2.71
N ALA A 63 13.66 14.21 3.08
CA ALA A 63 13.86 12.90 2.50
C ALA A 63 12.99 12.74 1.24
N GLU A 64 13.30 11.74 0.41
CA GLU A 64 12.56 11.44 -0.83
C GLU A 64 11.05 11.22 -0.59
N ALA A 65 10.68 10.62 0.55
CA ALA A 65 9.28 10.41 0.93
C ALA A 65 8.50 11.70 1.24
N GLU A 66 9.19 12.83 1.38
CA GLU A 66 8.63 14.15 1.65
C GLU A 66 8.51 15.01 0.37
N LEU A 67 8.79 14.45 -0.80
CA LEU A 67 8.71 15.13 -2.08
C LEU A 67 7.42 14.82 -2.82
N GLU A 68 6.83 15.84 -3.41
CA GLU A 68 5.77 15.72 -4.41
C GLU A 68 6.28 16.31 -5.72
N TYR A 69 5.81 15.77 -6.85
CA TYR A 69 6.28 16.21 -8.16
C TYR A 69 5.17 16.94 -8.90
N TYR A 70 5.49 18.14 -9.39
CA TYR A 70 4.60 18.96 -10.20
C TYR A 70 5.32 19.42 -11.45
N ASP A 71 4.55 19.64 -12.53
CA ASP A 71 5.09 20.23 -13.75
C ASP A 71 5.47 21.69 -13.51
N ARG A 72 6.69 22.04 -13.94
CA ARG A 72 7.26 23.37 -13.82
C ARG A 72 7.96 23.74 -15.12
N GLU A 73 7.92 25.04 -15.44
CA GLU A 73 8.71 25.60 -16.56
C GLU A 73 9.95 26.31 -16.00
N ASP A 74 11.12 25.87 -16.42
CA ASP A 74 12.41 26.45 -16.07
C ASP A 74 13.21 26.85 -17.32
N PRO A 75 14.13 27.83 -17.23
CA PRO A 75 15.00 28.16 -18.33
C PRO A 75 15.99 27.04 -18.62
N SER A 76 15.94 26.52 -19.84
CA SER A 76 16.86 25.54 -20.40
C SER A 76 17.91 26.28 -21.21
N ILE A 77 19.18 26.22 -20.78
CA ILE A 77 20.27 26.99 -21.40
C ILE A 77 21.40 26.08 -21.86
N TYR A 78 22.02 26.48 -22.98
CA TYR A 78 23.23 25.91 -23.52
C TYR A 78 24.35 26.94 -23.35
N VAL A 79 25.45 26.57 -22.68
CA VAL A 79 26.51 27.48 -22.24
C VAL A 79 27.86 27.04 -22.78
N LEU A 80 28.59 27.98 -23.34
CA LEU A 80 29.95 27.82 -23.89
C LEU A 80 30.98 28.16 -22.80
N PHE A 81 31.82 27.20 -22.43
CA PHE A 81 32.98 27.39 -21.54
C PHE A 81 34.26 27.35 -22.37
N ASP A 82 34.98 28.44 -22.45
CA ASP A 82 36.16 28.56 -23.31
C ASP A 82 37.33 27.76 -22.75
N ALA A 83 37.99 26.98 -23.59
CA ALA A 83 39.18 26.24 -23.21
C ALA A 83 40.34 27.20 -22.86
N VAL A 84 41.05 26.94 -21.77
CA VAL A 84 42.24 27.70 -21.38
C VAL A 84 43.35 27.59 -22.39
N ASP A 85 43.60 26.39 -22.90
CA ASP A 85 44.66 26.08 -23.84
C ASP A 85 44.10 25.50 -25.17
N LYS A 86 44.05 26.36 -26.18
CA LYS A 86 43.65 25.98 -27.53
C LYS A 86 44.52 24.85 -28.11
N ASP A 87 45.82 24.92 -27.89
CA ASP A 87 46.75 23.97 -28.48
C ASP A 87 46.67 22.60 -27.81
N ALA A 88 46.38 22.55 -26.52
CA ALA A 88 46.07 21.29 -25.79
C ALA A 88 44.83 20.61 -26.40
N VAL A 89 43.74 21.35 -26.67
CA VAL A 89 42.55 20.79 -27.31
C VAL A 89 42.87 20.36 -28.76
N ALA A 90 43.59 21.19 -29.52
CA ALA A 90 43.99 20.85 -30.88
C ALA A 90 44.81 19.55 -30.93
N ASN A 91 45.73 19.35 -29.98
CA ASN A 91 46.54 18.13 -29.84
C ASN A 91 45.66 16.92 -29.46
N ALA A 92 44.68 17.07 -28.53
CA ALA A 92 43.79 16.00 -28.16
C ALA A 92 42.98 15.47 -29.36
N PHE A 93 42.57 16.35 -30.27
CA PHE A 93 41.82 15.96 -31.46
C PHE A 93 42.73 15.69 -32.68
N GLY A 94 44.01 15.92 -32.57
CA GLY A 94 44.98 15.73 -33.70
C GLY A 94 44.75 16.70 -34.88
N VAL A 95 44.30 17.93 -34.61
CA VAL A 95 43.94 18.95 -35.62
C VAL A 95 44.66 20.26 -35.36
N SER A 96 44.52 21.23 -36.28
CA SER A 96 44.96 22.61 -36.07
C SER A 96 43.71 23.51 -35.93
N LEU A 97 43.72 24.45 -34.98
CA LEU A 97 42.64 25.34 -34.68
C LEU A 97 43.02 26.81 -34.93
N ASP A 98 42.14 27.54 -35.59
CA ASP A 98 42.24 28.98 -35.84
C ASP A 98 41.74 29.84 -34.67
N GLN A 99 40.82 29.29 -33.87
CA GLN A 99 40.21 29.97 -32.72
C GLN A 99 40.19 29.06 -31.50
N THR A 100 39.99 29.65 -30.31
CA THR A 100 39.81 28.91 -29.05
C THR A 100 38.49 28.17 -29.09
N PRO A 101 38.49 26.84 -28.88
CA PRO A 101 37.23 26.08 -28.78
C PRO A 101 36.59 26.23 -27.41
N SER A 102 35.27 25.97 -27.35
CA SER A 102 34.54 25.95 -26.11
C SER A 102 33.96 24.57 -25.83
N PHE A 103 33.76 24.25 -24.57
CA PHE A 103 32.97 23.08 -24.13
C PHE A 103 31.52 23.52 -23.98
N LEU A 104 30.59 22.87 -24.71
CA LEU A 104 29.18 23.22 -24.66
C LEU A 104 28.45 22.33 -23.66
N ILE A 105 27.96 22.92 -22.58
CA ILE A 105 27.11 22.25 -21.60
C ILE A 105 25.65 22.64 -21.75
N TRP A 106 24.77 21.85 -21.11
CA TRP A 106 23.35 22.13 -20.99
C TRP A 106 22.91 22.03 -19.52
N THR A 107 22.06 22.97 -19.09
CA THR A 107 21.45 22.93 -17.77
C THR A 107 20.06 23.57 -17.76
N THR A 108 19.21 23.11 -16.85
CA THR A 108 17.90 23.71 -16.50
C THR A 108 17.94 24.50 -15.20
N THR A 109 19.11 24.58 -14.56
CA THR A 109 19.34 25.29 -13.30
C THR A 109 20.45 26.32 -13.43
N PRO A 110 20.25 27.44 -14.18
CA PRO A 110 21.27 28.48 -14.39
C PRO A 110 21.89 28.97 -13.10
N TRP A 111 21.11 29.01 -12.03
CA TRP A 111 21.57 29.45 -10.71
C TRP A 111 22.71 28.59 -10.13
N THR A 112 22.89 27.32 -10.53
CA THR A 112 24.00 26.48 -10.05
C THR A 112 25.32 26.77 -10.72
N LEU A 113 25.35 27.52 -11.84
CA LEU A 113 26.58 27.76 -12.61
C LEU A 113 27.67 28.45 -11.80
N VAL A 114 27.32 29.31 -10.83
CA VAL A 114 28.30 29.95 -9.92
C VAL A 114 29.10 28.93 -9.11
N ALA A 115 28.51 27.78 -8.84
CA ALA A 115 29.14 26.68 -8.12
C ALA A 115 29.74 25.61 -9.05
N ASN A 116 29.90 25.88 -10.34
CA ASN A 116 30.57 25.01 -11.29
C ASN A 116 32.04 24.80 -10.87
N MET A 117 32.45 23.52 -10.71
CA MET A 117 33.81 23.12 -10.34
C MET A 117 34.47 22.24 -11.40
N ALA A 118 33.68 21.63 -12.29
CA ALA A 118 34.19 20.80 -13.39
C ALA A 118 33.12 20.68 -14.50
N ILE A 119 33.55 20.17 -15.64
CA ILE A 119 32.64 19.56 -16.62
C ILE A 119 32.99 18.07 -16.68
N THR A 120 31.95 17.23 -16.50
CA THR A 120 32.09 15.78 -16.55
C THR A 120 31.77 15.22 -17.93
N VAL A 121 32.62 14.32 -18.42
CA VAL A 121 32.44 13.59 -19.68
C VAL A 121 32.48 12.08 -19.41
N SER A 122 31.83 11.28 -20.27
CA SER A 122 31.95 9.83 -20.22
C SER A 122 33.20 9.38 -20.99
N PRO A 123 34.10 8.62 -20.40
CA PRO A 123 35.27 8.13 -21.10
C PRO A 123 34.94 7.21 -22.28
N ARG A 124 33.76 6.63 -22.29
CA ARG A 124 33.26 5.65 -23.28
C ARG A 124 32.66 6.29 -24.52
N PHE A 125 32.14 7.52 -24.43
CA PHE A 125 31.45 8.19 -25.52
C PHE A 125 32.45 8.84 -26.50
N GLU A 126 31.97 9.13 -27.71
CA GLU A 126 32.67 9.92 -28.71
C GLU A 126 32.23 11.37 -28.66
N TYR A 127 33.20 12.27 -28.70
CA TYR A 127 33.00 13.71 -28.68
C TYR A 127 33.53 14.31 -29.97
N ALA A 128 32.70 15.11 -30.61
CA ALA A 128 33.03 15.84 -31.82
C ALA A 128 33.50 17.26 -31.47
N LEU A 129 34.63 17.66 -32.00
CA LEU A 129 35.03 19.04 -32.13
C LEU A 129 34.39 19.54 -33.41
N VAL A 130 33.50 20.53 -33.32
CA VAL A 130 32.60 20.94 -34.41
C VAL A 130 32.52 22.45 -34.54
N ARG A 131 32.43 22.94 -35.76
CA ARG A 131 32.08 24.33 -36.04
C ARG A 131 30.56 24.44 -36.19
N LEU A 132 29.94 25.25 -35.34
CA LEU A 132 28.53 25.61 -35.36
C LEU A 132 28.41 27.12 -35.60
N GLY A 133 28.14 27.53 -36.84
CA GLY A 133 28.19 28.93 -37.23
C GLY A 133 29.61 29.53 -37.11
N ASP A 134 29.77 30.53 -36.26
CA ASP A 134 31.04 31.19 -35.99
C ASP A 134 31.79 30.60 -34.77
N ARG A 135 31.22 29.59 -34.08
CA ARG A 135 31.77 28.99 -32.89
C ARG A 135 32.39 27.62 -33.19
N VAL A 136 33.53 27.34 -32.54
CA VAL A 136 34.09 25.99 -32.48
C VAL A 136 33.85 25.41 -31.07
N THR A 137 33.17 24.28 -31.00
CA THR A 137 32.74 23.73 -29.72
C THR A 137 32.87 22.22 -29.70
N ILE A 138 32.82 21.63 -28.48
CA ILE A 138 32.91 20.20 -28.24
C ILE A 138 31.53 19.72 -27.74
N ILE A 139 31.02 18.65 -28.36
CA ILE A 139 29.71 18.03 -28.06
C ILE A 139 29.86 16.53 -28.24
N ALA A 140 29.08 15.71 -27.50
CA ALA A 140 29.00 14.28 -27.80
C ALA A 140 28.48 14.04 -29.22
N SER A 141 29.17 13.18 -29.96
CA SER A 141 28.91 12.96 -31.40
C SER A 141 27.47 12.54 -31.67
N GLU A 142 26.85 11.73 -30.80
CA GLU A 142 25.47 11.28 -30.95
C GLU A 142 24.43 12.39 -30.76
N LEU A 143 24.75 13.45 -30.01
CA LEU A 143 23.85 14.59 -29.74
C LEU A 143 24.05 15.76 -30.71
N LEU A 144 25.03 15.67 -31.60
CA LEU A 144 25.40 16.76 -32.50
C LEU A 144 24.24 17.24 -33.40
N GLU A 145 23.56 16.33 -34.05
CA GLU A 145 22.39 16.62 -34.90
C GLU A 145 21.26 17.31 -34.12
N LYS A 146 21.00 16.84 -32.90
CA LYS A 146 19.97 17.39 -31.97
C LYS A 146 20.33 18.84 -31.63
N VAL A 147 21.57 19.09 -31.21
CA VAL A 147 22.03 20.43 -30.81
C VAL A 147 22.11 21.38 -32.01
N ALA A 148 22.62 20.94 -33.15
CA ALA A 148 22.66 21.75 -34.38
C ALA A 148 21.26 22.13 -34.88
N GLY A 149 20.29 21.21 -34.72
CA GLY A 149 18.88 21.43 -35.05
C GLY A 149 18.22 22.53 -34.23
N ILE A 150 18.62 22.72 -32.97
CA ILE A 150 18.08 23.77 -32.08
C ILE A 150 18.27 25.17 -32.65
N THR A 151 19.45 25.44 -33.23
CA THR A 151 19.81 26.74 -33.86
C THR A 151 19.68 26.73 -35.37
N ASN A 152 19.18 25.62 -35.95
CA ASN A 152 19.09 25.41 -37.41
C ASN A 152 20.46 25.64 -38.11
N THR A 153 21.56 25.19 -37.48
CA THR A 153 22.92 25.37 -37.96
C THR A 153 23.41 24.05 -38.58
N ILE A 154 24.15 24.14 -39.69
CA ILE A 154 24.78 22.97 -40.31
C ILE A 154 26.12 22.73 -39.61
N PRO A 155 26.33 21.59 -38.93
CA PRO A 155 27.58 21.32 -38.25
C PRO A 155 28.71 20.92 -39.20
N GLU A 156 29.91 21.48 -39.00
CA GLU A 156 31.14 21.07 -39.68
C GLU A 156 32.02 20.34 -38.64
N VAL A 157 32.12 19.02 -38.76
CA VAL A 157 32.95 18.18 -37.85
C VAL A 157 34.41 18.36 -38.22
N ILE A 158 35.22 18.84 -37.28
CA ILE A 158 36.66 19.07 -37.41
C ILE A 158 37.43 17.83 -36.94
N GLY A 159 37.01 17.16 -35.91
CA GLY A 159 37.65 15.94 -35.37
C GLY A 159 36.74 15.22 -34.40
N VAL A 160 37.01 13.96 -34.09
CA VAL A 160 36.29 13.12 -33.15
C VAL A 160 37.27 12.35 -32.26
N VAL A 161 37.02 12.32 -30.96
CA VAL A 161 37.85 11.59 -29.98
C VAL A 161 36.97 10.90 -28.93
N LYS A 162 37.55 9.95 -28.20
CA LYS A 162 36.90 9.42 -27.00
C LYS A 162 37.00 10.41 -25.85
N GLY A 163 36.08 10.34 -24.89
CA GLY A 163 36.06 11.22 -23.74
C GLY A 163 37.31 11.19 -22.88
N ASP A 164 38.02 10.04 -22.82
CA ASP A 164 39.30 9.92 -22.15
C ASP A 164 40.34 10.94 -22.63
N SER A 165 40.32 11.31 -23.90
CA SER A 165 41.22 12.31 -24.49
C SER A 165 40.91 13.74 -24.03
N LEU A 166 39.74 13.99 -23.48
CA LEU A 166 39.34 15.31 -22.96
C LEU A 166 39.63 15.48 -21.48
N VAL A 167 39.81 14.37 -20.74
CA VAL A 167 40.05 14.41 -19.29
C VAL A 167 41.41 15.09 -19.01
N GLY A 168 41.40 16.04 -18.06
CA GLY A 168 42.56 16.86 -17.72
C GLY A 168 42.74 18.12 -18.54
N LEU A 169 41.93 18.35 -19.59
CA LEU A 169 41.83 19.68 -20.21
C LEU A 169 41.19 20.64 -19.21
N ASN A 170 41.47 21.95 -19.38
CA ASN A 170 40.95 22.98 -18.52
C ASN A 170 40.16 24.03 -19.31
N TYR A 171 39.21 24.65 -18.62
CA TYR A 171 38.40 25.75 -19.16
C TYR A 171 38.30 26.88 -18.12
N ASP A 172 38.04 28.10 -18.58
CA ASP A 172 37.77 29.22 -17.73
C ASP A 172 36.27 29.32 -17.39
N HIS A 173 35.94 29.59 -16.12
CA HIS A 173 34.59 29.80 -15.69
C HIS A 173 34.02 31.08 -16.35
N VAL A 174 32.74 31.02 -16.79
CA VAL A 174 32.12 32.04 -17.65
C VAL A 174 31.98 33.45 -17.02
N TYR A 175 32.01 33.55 -15.69
CA TYR A 175 31.94 34.84 -14.97
C TYR A 175 32.58 34.84 -13.58
N CYS A 176 33.24 33.77 -13.14
CA CYS A 176 34.06 33.72 -11.92
C CYS A 176 35.54 33.65 -12.31
N ASP A 177 36.42 34.17 -11.45
CA ASP A 177 37.89 34.05 -11.60
C ASP A 177 38.31 32.65 -11.12
N ARG A 178 38.04 31.64 -11.97
CA ARG A 178 38.28 30.22 -11.68
C ARG A 178 38.53 29.45 -12.96
N THR A 179 39.62 28.65 -12.94
CA THR A 179 39.88 27.65 -13.98
C THR A 179 39.48 26.28 -13.46
N CYS A 180 38.71 25.52 -14.25
CA CYS A 180 38.13 24.25 -13.87
C CYS A 180 38.56 23.11 -14.82
N PRO A 181 38.66 21.86 -14.34
CA PRO A 181 39.06 20.72 -15.14
C PRO A 181 37.90 20.05 -15.87
N ILE A 182 38.21 19.34 -16.94
CA ILE A 182 37.38 18.29 -17.52
C ILE A 182 37.70 16.97 -16.77
N ILE A 183 36.67 16.31 -16.21
CA ILE A 183 36.78 15.07 -15.46
C ILE A 183 35.95 13.96 -16.09
N SER A 184 36.18 12.72 -15.68
CA SER A 184 35.39 11.56 -16.10
C SER A 184 34.30 11.18 -15.10
N GLY A 185 33.14 10.73 -15.59
CA GLY A 185 32.06 10.19 -14.75
C GLY A 185 31.14 9.24 -15.50
N ASP A 186 30.61 8.26 -14.79
CA ASP A 186 29.73 7.24 -15.37
C ASP A 186 28.25 7.67 -15.48
N HIS A 187 27.85 8.75 -14.80
CA HIS A 187 26.48 9.30 -14.79
C HIS A 187 26.14 10.10 -16.05
N VAL A 188 27.10 10.38 -16.89
CA VAL A 188 26.88 11.09 -18.18
C VAL A 188 26.05 10.23 -19.11
N THR A 189 24.93 10.77 -19.62
CA THR A 189 24.02 10.10 -20.57
C THR A 189 23.99 10.80 -21.92
N LEU A 190 23.41 10.13 -22.94
CA LEU A 190 23.19 10.67 -24.30
C LEU A 190 21.69 10.87 -24.60
N GLU A 191 20.84 10.92 -23.59
CA GLU A 191 19.40 11.09 -23.77
C GLU A 191 19.06 12.56 -24.08
N ASP A 192 19.66 13.49 -23.31
CA ASP A 192 19.45 14.92 -23.44
C ASP A 192 20.74 15.72 -23.28
N GLY A 193 20.66 17.04 -23.62
CA GLY A 193 21.78 17.98 -23.45
C GLY A 193 22.85 17.86 -24.52
N THR A 194 24.10 17.84 -24.11
CA THR A 194 25.29 17.89 -24.99
C THR A 194 26.27 16.74 -24.79
N GLY A 195 26.01 15.88 -23.77
CA GLY A 195 26.93 14.85 -23.34
C GLY A 195 28.14 15.36 -22.52
N LEU A 196 28.16 16.67 -22.23
CA LEU A 196 29.07 17.32 -21.28
C LEU A 196 28.21 17.84 -20.11
N VAL A 197 28.48 17.36 -18.90
CA VAL A 197 27.67 17.67 -17.71
C VAL A 197 28.36 18.76 -16.88
N HIS A 198 27.68 19.88 -16.68
CA HIS A 198 28.02 20.88 -15.71
C HIS A 198 28.02 20.25 -14.31
N THR A 199 29.14 20.30 -13.59
CA THR A 199 29.32 19.65 -12.31
C THR A 199 29.46 20.67 -11.20
N ALA A 200 28.48 20.67 -10.28
CA ALA A 200 28.44 21.51 -9.09
C ALA A 200 28.30 20.63 -7.83
N PRO A 201 29.39 20.16 -7.21
CA PRO A 201 29.37 19.18 -6.11
C PRO A 201 28.53 19.61 -4.89
N GLY A 202 28.32 20.92 -4.71
CA GLY A 202 27.46 21.46 -3.64
C GLY A 202 25.95 21.36 -3.91
N HIS A 203 25.52 21.05 -5.16
CA HIS A 203 24.13 21.15 -5.63
C HIS A 203 23.61 19.95 -6.41
N GLY A 204 24.29 18.79 -6.36
CA GLY A 204 23.85 17.56 -6.99
C GLY A 204 24.49 16.33 -6.35
N THR A 205 23.73 15.23 -6.23
CA THR A 205 24.24 13.98 -5.62
C THR A 205 25.30 13.31 -6.48
N ASP A 206 25.08 13.19 -7.79
CA ASP A 206 26.05 12.62 -8.72
C ASP A 206 27.29 13.51 -8.84
N ASP A 207 27.09 14.83 -8.88
CA ASP A 207 28.16 15.83 -8.89
C ASP A 207 29.02 15.74 -7.63
N TYR A 208 28.38 15.50 -6.47
CA TYR A 208 29.06 15.32 -5.20
C TYR A 208 29.97 14.07 -5.22
N ILE A 209 29.43 12.92 -5.68
CA ILE A 209 30.15 11.67 -5.73
C ILE A 209 31.37 11.79 -6.66
N VAL A 210 31.16 12.31 -7.86
CA VAL A 210 32.27 12.48 -8.83
C VAL A 210 33.25 13.57 -8.38
N GLY A 211 32.73 14.58 -7.68
CA GLY A 211 33.54 15.66 -7.09
C GLY A 211 34.51 15.12 -6.03
N LEU A 212 34.02 14.28 -5.11
CA LEU A 212 34.86 13.64 -4.10
C LEU A 212 35.93 12.72 -4.73
N ALA A 213 35.54 11.97 -5.76
CA ALA A 213 36.46 11.07 -6.47
C ALA A 213 37.59 11.81 -7.22
N ASN A 214 37.43 13.12 -7.48
CA ASN A 214 38.39 13.98 -8.17
C ASN A 214 38.92 15.13 -7.29
N ASP A 215 38.77 15.03 -5.97
CA ASP A 215 39.22 16.04 -4.99
C ASP A 215 38.75 17.47 -5.27
N LEU A 216 37.51 17.62 -5.81
CA LEU A 216 36.89 18.92 -6.03
C LEU A 216 36.38 19.52 -4.73
N GLU A 217 36.42 20.85 -4.63
CA GLU A 217 35.80 21.58 -3.54
C GLU A 217 34.26 21.43 -3.55
N ILE A 218 33.67 21.16 -2.39
CA ILE A 218 32.20 21.13 -2.20
C ILE A 218 31.72 22.56 -1.92
N TYR A 219 31.71 23.38 -2.97
CA TYR A 219 31.31 24.79 -2.87
C TYR A 219 29.79 24.94 -2.94
N CYS A 220 29.19 25.47 -1.90
CA CYS A 220 27.74 25.71 -1.80
C CYS A 220 27.45 27.12 -1.26
N PRO A 221 27.39 28.14 -2.11
CA PRO A 221 27.20 29.54 -1.68
C PRO A 221 25.73 29.90 -1.40
N VAL A 222 24.84 28.94 -1.31
CA VAL A 222 23.40 29.19 -1.06
C VAL A 222 23.09 28.97 0.42
N LYS A 223 22.56 30.01 1.09
CA LYS A 223 22.13 29.93 2.47
C LYS A 223 20.83 29.14 2.65
N ALA A 224 20.40 28.96 3.91
CA ALA A 224 19.20 28.20 4.24
C ALA A 224 17.93 28.80 3.62
N ASP A 225 17.86 30.11 3.53
CA ASP A 225 16.75 30.88 2.92
C ASP A 225 16.77 30.91 1.37
N GLY A 226 17.70 30.18 0.77
CA GLY A 226 17.85 30.12 -0.69
C GLY A 226 18.50 31.34 -1.32
N VAL A 227 19.12 32.19 -0.53
CA VAL A 227 19.81 33.43 -0.95
C VAL A 227 21.31 33.17 -1.04
N TYR A 228 21.98 33.70 -2.05
CA TYR A 228 23.43 33.64 -2.14
C TYR A 228 24.13 34.47 -1.04
N ASP A 229 25.23 33.93 -0.54
CA ASP A 229 26.15 34.61 0.39
C ASP A 229 27.06 35.62 -0.32
N GLU A 230 28.05 36.14 0.40
CA GLU A 230 28.97 37.15 -0.08
C GLU A 230 30.16 36.56 -0.87
N THR A 231 30.28 35.23 -0.97
CA THR A 231 31.41 34.59 -1.68
C THR A 231 31.21 34.58 -3.21
N VAL A 232 29.99 34.80 -3.67
CA VAL A 232 29.66 34.87 -5.10
C VAL A 232 29.98 36.24 -5.70
N PRO A 233 30.08 36.39 -7.01
CA PRO A 233 30.20 37.67 -7.70
C PRO A 233 29.13 38.68 -7.26
N ALA A 234 29.50 39.96 -7.13
CA ALA A 234 28.64 41.02 -6.58
C ALA A 234 27.26 41.14 -7.26
N PHE A 235 27.12 40.73 -8.51
CA PHE A 235 25.85 40.78 -9.25
C PHE A 235 24.88 39.67 -8.82
N LEU A 236 25.33 38.64 -8.09
CA LEU A 236 24.52 37.54 -7.55
C LEU A 236 24.30 37.66 -6.05
N SER A 237 25.24 38.25 -5.32
CA SER A 237 25.21 38.34 -3.85
C SER A 237 23.90 38.96 -3.35
N GLY A 238 23.23 38.22 -2.42
CA GLY A 238 21.96 38.63 -1.84
C GLY A 238 20.71 38.35 -2.70
N LEU A 239 20.86 37.79 -3.91
CA LEU A 239 19.71 37.34 -4.71
C LEU A 239 19.24 35.94 -4.28
N SER A 240 17.95 35.70 -4.43
CA SER A 240 17.43 34.34 -4.34
C SER A 240 17.86 33.50 -5.57
N VAL A 241 17.99 32.20 -5.39
CA VAL A 241 18.34 31.29 -6.50
C VAL A 241 17.33 31.37 -7.67
N TRP A 242 16.08 31.69 -7.37
CA TRP A 242 15.04 31.80 -8.39
C TRP A 242 15.17 33.08 -9.22
N ASP A 243 15.44 34.22 -8.58
CA ASP A 243 15.66 35.49 -9.25
C ASP A 243 17.01 35.53 -9.99
N ALA A 244 17.98 34.76 -9.50
CA ALA A 244 19.29 34.65 -10.14
C ALA A 244 19.27 33.99 -11.52
N ASN A 245 18.27 33.16 -11.83
CA ASN A 245 18.17 32.52 -13.15
C ASN A 245 18.17 33.54 -14.30
N GLU A 246 17.36 34.59 -14.20
CA GLU A 246 17.29 35.65 -15.22
C GLU A 246 18.60 36.44 -15.30
N VAL A 247 19.15 36.81 -14.13
CA VAL A 247 20.40 37.59 -14.04
C VAL A 247 21.60 36.82 -14.61
N VAL A 248 21.65 35.50 -14.39
CA VAL A 248 22.71 34.62 -14.94
C VAL A 248 22.56 34.53 -16.48
N VAL A 249 21.35 34.34 -16.99
CA VAL A 249 21.09 34.30 -18.44
C VAL A 249 21.50 35.61 -19.09
N ASP A 250 21.13 36.74 -18.52
CA ASP A 250 21.53 38.05 -19.05
C ASP A 250 23.06 38.21 -19.04
N LYS A 251 23.72 37.79 -17.97
CA LYS A 251 25.18 37.84 -17.87
C LYS A 251 25.86 36.99 -18.92
N LEU A 252 25.41 35.76 -19.12
CA LEU A 252 25.91 34.86 -20.18
C LEU A 252 25.75 35.45 -21.61
N ASN A 253 24.64 36.14 -21.80
CA ASN A 253 24.37 36.82 -23.08
C ASN A 253 25.32 38.03 -23.28
N GLU A 254 25.52 38.85 -22.24
CA GLU A 254 26.47 39.97 -22.27
C GLU A 254 27.92 39.53 -22.60
N THR A 255 28.32 38.39 -22.03
CA THR A 255 29.68 37.85 -22.20
C THR A 255 29.81 36.93 -23.41
N ASN A 256 28.76 36.75 -24.21
CA ASN A 256 28.70 35.86 -25.39
C ASN A 256 28.95 34.35 -25.07
N HIS A 257 28.65 33.89 -23.84
CA HIS A 257 28.73 32.48 -23.46
C HIS A 257 27.37 31.78 -23.56
N LEU A 258 26.27 32.48 -23.74
CA LEU A 258 24.96 31.89 -24.02
C LEU A 258 24.87 31.43 -25.46
N TYR A 259 24.79 30.11 -25.71
CA TYR A 259 24.62 29.59 -27.06
C TYR A 259 23.15 29.57 -27.48
N PHE A 260 22.27 29.07 -26.61
CA PHE A 260 20.83 29.00 -26.84
C PHE A 260 20.05 28.97 -25.50
N MET A 261 18.82 29.46 -25.52
CA MET A 261 17.89 29.42 -24.40
C MET A 261 16.48 29.12 -24.89
N SER A 262 15.75 28.27 -24.16
CA SER A 262 14.31 28.02 -24.27
C SER A 262 13.70 27.75 -22.91
N MET A 263 12.36 27.85 -22.81
CA MET A 263 11.68 27.35 -21.61
C MET A 263 11.45 25.85 -21.76
N TYR A 264 11.65 25.12 -20.67
CA TYR A 264 11.54 23.65 -20.62
C TYR A 264 10.58 23.25 -19.52
N SER A 265 9.52 22.52 -19.90
CA SER A 265 8.54 22.00 -18.95
C SER A 265 8.93 20.60 -18.54
N HIS A 266 9.08 20.38 -17.25
CA HIS A 266 9.49 19.11 -16.67
C HIS A 266 8.86 18.88 -15.30
N SER A 267 8.86 17.63 -14.85
CA SER A 267 8.44 17.25 -13.50
C SER A 267 9.51 17.65 -12.50
N TYR A 268 9.17 18.51 -11.54
CA TYR A 268 10.11 19.08 -10.57
C TYR A 268 9.70 18.75 -9.11
N PRO A 269 10.65 18.38 -8.24
CA PRO A 269 10.36 18.06 -6.84
C PRO A 269 9.97 19.32 -6.03
N HIS A 270 8.90 19.16 -5.24
CA HIS A 270 8.36 20.17 -4.35
C HIS A 270 8.26 19.62 -2.94
N ASP A 271 8.41 20.47 -1.95
CA ASP A 271 8.14 20.13 -0.57
C ASP A 271 6.65 19.79 -0.37
N TRP A 272 6.38 18.64 0.20
CA TRP A 272 5.02 18.12 0.42
C TRP A 272 4.14 19.01 1.32
N ARG A 273 4.75 19.85 2.18
CA ARG A 273 4.03 20.77 3.09
C ARG A 273 3.78 22.13 2.48
N SER A 274 4.86 22.82 2.08
CA SER A 274 4.77 24.15 1.52
C SER A 274 4.29 24.18 0.08
N LYS A 275 4.38 23.04 -0.64
CA LYS A 275 4.12 22.93 -2.08
C LYS A 275 5.02 23.85 -2.92
N THR A 276 6.16 24.25 -2.38
CA THR A 276 7.16 25.07 -3.07
C THR A 276 8.27 24.18 -3.64
N PRO A 277 8.91 24.60 -4.75
CA PRO A 277 10.01 23.86 -5.34
C PRO A 277 11.20 23.77 -4.38
N VAL A 278 11.88 22.62 -4.37
CA VAL A 278 13.06 22.36 -3.56
C VAL A 278 14.33 22.52 -4.38
N ILE A 279 15.47 22.63 -3.72
CA ILE A 279 16.80 22.64 -4.34
C ILE A 279 17.66 21.52 -3.74
N PHE A 280 18.76 21.16 -4.40
CA PHE A 280 19.87 20.48 -3.74
C PHE A 280 20.80 21.51 -3.09
N ARG A 281 21.10 21.32 -1.82
CA ARG A 281 21.98 22.19 -1.04
C ARG A 281 22.86 21.34 -0.13
N SER A 282 24.17 21.53 -0.21
CA SER A 282 25.09 20.91 0.74
C SER A 282 24.97 21.55 2.11
N THR A 283 24.75 20.72 3.11
CA THR A 283 24.69 21.10 4.51
C THR A 283 25.11 19.93 5.38
N GLU A 284 25.66 20.21 6.56
CA GLU A 284 26.00 19.16 7.51
C GLU A 284 24.73 18.54 8.06
N GLN A 285 24.57 17.22 7.87
CA GLN A 285 23.40 16.47 8.30
C GLN A 285 23.82 15.13 8.93
N TRP A 286 22.92 14.54 9.70
CA TRP A 286 23.05 13.19 10.23
C TRP A 286 22.46 12.18 9.24
N PHE A 287 23.21 11.09 9.01
CA PHE A 287 22.82 10.05 8.07
C PHE A 287 22.92 8.65 8.69
N VAL A 288 22.10 7.73 8.17
CA VAL A 288 22.30 6.28 8.32
C VAL A 288 22.86 5.74 7.02
N ALA A 289 24.03 5.10 7.07
CA ALA A 289 24.66 4.47 5.92
C ALA A 289 23.91 3.20 5.53
N VAL A 290 23.37 3.17 4.30
CA VAL A 290 22.69 1.95 3.77
C VAL A 290 23.71 0.94 3.25
N ASP A 291 24.86 1.41 2.75
CA ASP A 291 25.96 0.58 2.26
C ASP A 291 27.10 0.42 3.28
N GLY A 292 26.87 0.87 4.53
CA GLY A 292 27.78 0.61 5.64
C GLY A 292 27.79 -0.89 5.99
N GLU A 293 28.97 -1.44 6.20
CA GLU A 293 29.14 -2.83 6.63
C GLU A 293 28.87 -2.97 8.14
N LEU A 294 28.05 -3.94 8.49
CA LEU A 294 27.79 -4.36 9.87
C LEU A 294 28.82 -5.42 10.31
N GLU A 295 28.89 -5.74 11.59
CA GLU A 295 29.76 -6.81 12.13
C GLU A 295 29.56 -8.17 11.43
N SER A 296 28.39 -8.41 10.86
CA SER A 296 28.07 -9.60 10.05
C SER A 296 28.83 -9.67 8.72
N GLY A 297 29.51 -8.60 8.29
CA GLY A 297 30.11 -8.44 6.96
C GLY A 297 29.11 -8.20 5.84
N LYS A 298 27.81 -7.96 6.16
CA LYS A 298 26.79 -7.58 5.19
C LYS A 298 26.50 -6.09 5.31
N THR A 299 26.17 -5.44 4.20
CA THR A 299 25.62 -4.07 4.24
C THR A 299 24.16 -4.09 4.62
N LEU A 300 23.67 -2.97 5.17
CA LEU A 300 22.25 -2.83 5.53
C LEU A 300 21.35 -3.00 4.30
N ARG A 301 21.75 -2.48 3.13
CA ARG A 301 21.06 -2.69 1.84
C ARG A 301 20.97 -4.18 1.50
N ALA A 302 22.05 -4.91 1.59
CA ALA A 302 22.07 -6.35 1.28
C ALA A 302 21.16 -7.13 2.22
N MET A 303 21.10 -6.79 3.51
CA MET A 303 20.18 -7.41 4.46
C MET A 303 18.72 -7.09 4.15
N ALA A 304 18.43 -5.84 3.77
CA ALA A 304 17.07 -5.42 3.42
C ALA A 304 16.55 -6.10 2.13
N LEU A 305 17.42 -6.26 1.14
CA LEU A 305 17.10 -7.00 -0.09
C LEU A 305 16.90 -8.50 0.19
N ASP A 306 17.74 -9.11 1.00
CA ASP A 306 17.63 -10.52 1.41
C ASP A 306 16.33 -10.78 2.17
N ALA A 307 16.01 -9.94 3.16
CA ALA A 307 14.73 -10.02 3.90
C ALA A 307 13.52 -9.83 2.99
N THR A 308 13.58 -8.90 2.04
CA THR A 308 12.51 -8.66 1.04
C THR A 308 12.30 -9.89 0.16
N GLU A 309 13.34 -10.62 -0.17
CA GLU A 309 13.28 -11.78 -1.06
C GLU A 309 12.88 -13.07 -0.33
N ASN A 310 13.34 -13.28 0.91
CA ASN A 310 13.29 -14.56 1.59
C ASN A 310 12.44 -14.60 2.86
N ASP A 311 12.27 -13.48 3.58
CA ASP A 311 11.66 -13.49 4.92
C ASP A 311 10.25 -12.89 4.94
N ILE A 312 9.91 -12.05 3.97
CA ILE A 312 8.68 -11.26 3.97
C ILE A 312 7.70 -11.75 2.90
N SER A 313 6.47 -12.02 3.32
CA SER A 313 5.35 -12.26 2.39
C SER A 313 4.71 -10.94 1.96
N PHE A 314 4.53 -10.73 0.65
CA PHE A 314 3.87 -9.54 0.12
C PHE A 314 2.49 -9.84 -0.43
N VAL A 315 1.50 -9.07 0.00
CA VAL A 315 0.12 -9.14 -0.49
C VAL A 315 -0.30 -7.75 -0.97
N PRO A 316 -0.54 -7.56 -2.27
CA PRO A 316 -0.29 -8.50 -3.38
C PRO A 316 1.20 -8.69 -3.69
N ALA A 317 1.52 -9.77 -4.42
CA ALA A 317 2.90 -10.18 -4.69
C ALA A 317 3.75 -9.13 -5.42
N TRP A 318 3.16 -8.21 -6.20
CA TRP A 318 3.90 -7.13 -6.86
C TRP A 318 4.62 -6.20 -5.89
N GLY A 319 4.17 -6.14 -4.62
CA GLY A 319 4.80 -5.34 -3.56
C GLY A 319 6.27 -5.69 -3.34
N GLN A 320 6.66 -6.96 -3.53
CA GLN A 320 8.05 -7.41 -3.41
C GLN A 320 8.97 -6.71 -4.43
N ASN A 321 8.58 -6.72 -5.72
CA ASN A 321 9.36 -6.08 -6.77
C ASN A 321 9.47 -4.57 -6.57
N ARG A 322 8.38 -3.95 -6.09
CA ARG A 322 8.37 -2.52 -5.79
C ARG A 322 9.30 -2.18 -4.62
N MET A 323 9.26 -2.97 -3.55
CA MET A 323 10.16 -2.81 -2.40
C MET A 323 11.61 -2.94 -2.83
N ARG A 324 11.92 -4.00 -3.60
CA ARG A 324 13.27 -4.24 -4.13
C ARG A 324 13.77 -3.07 -4.97
N GLY A 325 13.01 -2.63 -5.97
CA GLY A 325 13.45 -1.52 -6.84
C GLY A 325 13.72 -0.21 -6.08
N MET A 326 12.95 0.05 -5.03
CA MET A 326 13.17 1.23 -4.18
C MET A 326 14.36 1.07 -3.23
N LEU A 327 14.69 -0.14 -2.80
CA LEU A 327 15.87 -0.42 -1.98
C LEU A 327 17.16 -0.39 -2.81
N ASP A 328 17.14 -0.89 -4.05
CA ASP A 328 18.31 -0.94 -4.93
C ASP A 328 18.91 0.46 -5.18
N SER A 329 18.04 1.47 -5.34
CA SER A 329 18.46 2.85 -5.65
C SER A 329 18.46 3.80 -4.43
N ARG A 330 18.15 3.29 -3.25
CA ARG A 330 18.01 4.15 -2.06
C ARG A 330 19.36 4.76 -1.64
N PRO A 331 19.47 6.10 -1.50
CA PRO A 331 20.63 6.76 -0.91
C PRO A 331 20.69 6.54 0.61
N ASP A 332 21.79 6.95 1.23
CA ASP A 332 21.87 7.05 2.69
C ASP A 332 20.72 7.88 3.26
N TRP A 333 20.21 7.46 4.39
CA TRP A 333 19.05 8.12 4.98
C TRP A 333 19.42 9.34 5.79
N CYS A 334 19.08 10.53 5.33
CA CYS A 334 19.21 11.77 6.07
C CYS A 334 18.22 11.79 7.24
N LEU A 335 18.74 11.69 8.47
CA LEU A 335 17.93 11.64 9.70
C LEU A 335 17.56 13.00 10.24
N SER A 336 18.38 14.01 10.01
CA SER A 336 18.22 15.33 10.67
C SER A 336 17.27 16.26 9.92
N ARG A 337 16.50 17.03 10.70
CA ARG A 337 15.62 18.10 10.23
C ARG A 337 15.84 19.35 11.08
N GLN A 338 15.69 20.51 10.46
CA GLN A 338 15.82 21.83 11.09
C GLN A 338 14.44 22.43 11.33
N ARG A 339 13.66 21.81 12.24
CA ARG A 339 12.29 22.23 12.58
C ARG A 339 12.15 22.49 14.07
N ALA A 340 11.21 23.35 14.43
CA ALA A 340 10.97 23.72 15.83
C ALA A 340 10.21 22.65 16.64
N TRP A 341 9.59 21.67 15.96
CA TRP A 341 8.81 20.60 16.61
C TRP A 341 9.24 19.22 16.08
N GLY A 342 9.64 18.36 16.99
CA GLY A 342 10.02 16.98 16.77
C GLY A 342 10.92 16.47 17.89
N LEU A 343 11.24 15.17 17.86
CA LEU A 343 12.15 14.56 18.81
C LEU A 343 13.59 14.98 18.49
N PRO A 344 14.33 15.60 19.43
CA PRO A 344 15.69 16.09 19.17
C PRO A 344 16.69 14.94 18.99
N ILE A 345 17.66 15.10 18.08
CA ILE A 345 18.85 14.25 18.01
C ILE A 345 19.77 14.62 19.15
N PRO A 346 20.05 13.71 20.10
CA PRO A 346 20.71 14.04 21.35
C PRO A 346 22.23 14.13 21.22
N ALA A 347 22.73 15.07 20.42
CA ALA A 347 24.14 15.31 20.17
C ALA A 347 24.60 16.64 20.75
N PHE A 348 25.87 16.72 21.15
CA PHE A 348 26.48 17.90 21.69
C PHE A 348 27.72 18.32 20.91
N VAL A 349 27.99 19.63 20.85
CA VAL A 349 29.24 20.19 20.32
C VAL A 349 30.17 20.44 21.48
N GLN A 350 31.41 19.99 21.40
CA GLN A 350 32.46 20.22 22.37
C GLN A 350 33.18 21.56 22.08
N SER A 351 33.95 22.06 23.02
CA SER A 351 34.70 23.32 22.89
C SER A 351 35.73 23.37 21.76
N ASP A 352 36.17 22.19 21.28
CA ASP A 352 37.08 22.07 20.13
C ASP A 352 36.34 21.94 18.79
N GLY A 353 35.01 21.98 18.79
CA GLY A 353 34.17 21.84 17.62
C GLY A 353 33.85 20.37 17.27
N SER A 354 34.40 19.40 17.96
CA SER A 354 34.03 17.97 17.79
C SER A 354 32.62 17.70 18.33
N VAL A 355 32.01 16.63 17.82
CA VAL A 355 30.65 16.26 18.23
C VAL A 355 30.68 15.05 19.16
N LEU A 356 30.03 15.17 20.30
CA LEU A 356 29.79 14.09 21.23
C LEU A 356 28.45 13.43 20.93
N LEU A 357 28.48 12.20 20.40
CA LEU A 357 27.35 11.31 20.20
C LEU A 357 27.83 9.87 20.30
N THR A 358 27.46 9.19 21.37
CA THR A 358 27.73 7.76 21.61
C THR A 358 26.48 7.03 22.00
N SER A 359 26.43 5.70 21.87
CA SER A 359 25.29 4.90 22.35
C SER A 359 25.01 5.15 23.82
N ASP A 360 26.03 5.31 24.67
CA ASP A 360 25.89 5.54 26.11
C ASP A 360 25.31 6.93 26.43
N THR A 361 25.74 7.98 25.72
CA THR A 361 25.15 9.32 25.89
C THR A 361 23.69 9.34 25.46
N VAL A 362 23.35 8.66 24.38
CA VAL A 362 21.95 8.57 23.90
C VAL A 362 21.08 7.79 24.92
N ARG A 363 21.56 6.65 25.44
CA ARG A 363 20.84 5.88 26.48
C ARG A 363 20.68 6.67 27.80
N ALA A 364 21.67 7.47 28.17
CA ALA A 364 21.54 8.37 29.33
C ALA A 364 20.39 9.37 29.15
N ILE A 365 20.27 9.95 27.96
CA ILE A 365 19.21 10.90 27.64
C ILE A 365 17.86 10.19 27.49
N ALA A 366 17.83 8.95 26.94
CA ALA A 366 16.61 8.15 26.86
C ALA A 366 15.96 7.95 28.25
N LYS A 367 16.76 7.72 29.29
CA LYS A 367 16.25 7.64 30.68
C LYS A 367 15.62 8.95 31.15
N ILE A 368 16.22 10.09 30.82
CA ILE A 368 15.66 11.42 31.13
C ILE A 368 14.32 11.61 30.38
N PHE A 369 14.26 11.19 29.11
CA PHE A 369 13.03 11.30 28.32
C PHE A 369 11.94 10.35 28.84
N GLU A 370 12.27 9.17 29.35
CA GLU A 370 11.29 8.26 29.96
C GLU A 370 10.58 8.89 31.16
N GLU A 371 11.29 9.70 31.94
CA GLU A 371 10.76 10.36 33.14
C GLU A 371 10.08 11.71 32.84
N HIS A 372 10.65 12.51 31.94
CA HIS A 372 10.31 13.92 31.77
C HIS A 372 9.82 14.27 30.35
N GLY A 373 9.89 13.36 29.38
CA GLY A 373 9.61 13.63 27.97
C GLY A 373 10.74 14.41 27.26
N SER A 374 10.61 14.55 25.95
CA SER A 374 11.61 15.21 25.10
C SER A 374 11.77 16.72 25.36
N ASP A 375 10.78 17.37 26.00
CA ASP A 375 10.88 18.77 26.45
C ASP A 375 12.08 18.99 27.37
N ALA A 376 12.54 17.96 28.08
CA ALA A 376 13.73 18.03 28.92
C ALA A 376 14.98 18.46 28.14
N TRP A 377 15.10 18.08 26.84
CA TRP A 377 16.21 18.51 26.00
C TRP A 377 16.34 20.03 25.89
N PHE A 378 15.22 20.70 25.78
CA PHE A 378 15.18 22.18 25.63
C PHE A 378 15.28 22.89 26.99
N ALA A 379 14.72 22.28 28.04
CA ALA A 379 14.60 22.92 29.36
C ALA A 379 15.82 22.69 30.27
N GLN A 380 16.56 21.57 30.11
CA GLN A 380 17.62 21.20 31.03
C GLN A 380 19.02 21.45 30.44
N PRO A 381 20.03 21.78 31.27
CA PRO A 381 21.41 21.92 30.82
C PRO A 381 22.07 20.55 30.61
N PRO A 382 23.21 20.48 29.88
CA PRO A 382 23.89 19.20 29.58
C PRO A 382 24.22 18.34 30.79
N GLU A 383 24.59 18.94 31.92
CA GLU A 383 24.95 18.24 33.16
C GLU A 383 23.77 17.45 33.75
N VAL A 384 22.55 17.92 33.56
CA VAL A 384 21.33 17.24 33.99
C VAL A 384 20.95 16.16 32.97
N LEU A 385 21.03 16.47 31.68
CA LEU A 385 20.70 15.51 30.60
C LEU A 385 21.62 14.30 30.62
N LEU A 386 22.89 14.44 30.98
CA LEU A 386 23.91 13.41 31.01
C LEU A 386 24.15 12.83 32.41
N VAL A 387 23.28 13.07 33.40
CA VAL A 387 23.44 12.58 34.77
C VAL A 387 23.56 11.04 34.88
N HIS A 388 23.05 10.29 33.94
CA HIS A 388 23.13 8.84 33.87
C HIS A 388 24.32 8.34 33.02
N TRP A 389 25.15 9.23 32.50
CA TRP A 389 26.34 8.87 31.71
C TRP A 389 27.59 8.86 32.62
N GLU A 390 28.41 7.81 32.51
CA GLU A 390 29.61 7.64 33.32
C GLU A 390 30.73 8.64 33.03
N ASN A 391 30.68 9.31 31.86
CA ASN A 391 31.68 10.28 31.39
C ASN A 391 33.13 9.76 31.51
N PRO A 392 33.48 8.68 30.78
CA PRO A 392 34.77 7.97 30.95
C PRO A 392 35.98 8.87 30.62
N ASP A 393 35.81 9.85 29.75
CA ASP A 393 36.86 10.75 29.28
C ASP A 393 37.00 12.04 30.11
N GLY A 394 36.13 12.22 31.13
CA GLY A 394 36.15 13.37 32.03
C GLY A 394 35.83 14.69 31.33
N ILE A 395 34.96 14.67 30.33
CA ILE A 395 34.52 15.83 29.54
C ILE A 395 33.84 16.87 30.49
N ASP A 396 34.16 18.14 30.38
CA ASP A 396 33.47 19.18 31.09
C ASP A 396 32.06 19.40 30.51
N LEU A 397 31.05 18.83 31.18
CA LEU A 397 29.65 18.86 30.73
C LEU A 397 29.10 20.28 30.66
N SER A 398 29.63 21.23 31.43
CA SER A 398 29.18 22.62 31.41
C SER A 398 29.64 23.40 30.16
N SER A 399 30.63 22.87 29.43
CA SER A 399 31.14 23.42 28.18
C SER A 399 30.45 22.88 26.92
N LEU A 400 29.56 21.89 27.08
CA LEU A 400 28.86 21.30 25.96
C LEU A 400 27.72 22.19 25.46
N GLU A 401 27.62 22.32 24.12
CA GLU A 401 26.51 23.01 23.47
C GLU A 401 25.58 21.96 22.84
N LYS A 402 24.26 22.05 23.11
CA LYS A 402 23.26 21.14 22.53
C LYS A 402 23.07 21.45 21.06
N MET A 403 23.01 20.42 20.23
CA MET A 403 22.55 20.55 18.84
C MET A 403 21.04 20.72 18.80
N HIS A 404 20.54 21.35 17.72
CA HIS A 404 19.12 21.70 17.57
C HIS A 404 18.39 20.90 16.48
N ASP A 405 19.08 19.98 15.80
CA ASP A 405 18.45 19.11 14.84
C ASP A 405 17.48 18.14 15.51
N ILE A 406 16.35 17.88 14.84
CA ILE A 406 15.37 16.87 15.25
C ILE A 406 15.43 15.69 14.29
N PHE A 407 14.88 14.55 14.71
CA PHE A 407 14.75 13.40 13.83
C PHE A 407 13.77 13.63 12.69
N ASP A 408 14.02 12.96 11.58
CA ASP A 408 13.00 12.68 10.58
C ASP A 408 11.83 11.94 11.24
N VAL A 409 10.61 12.44 11.05
CA VAL A 409 9.39 11.82 11.58
C VAL A 409 9.23 10.36 11.14
N TRP A 410 9.82 9.98 10.01
CA TRP A 410 9.85 8.60 9.56
C TRP A 410 10.74 7.70 10.41
N PHE A 411 11.75 8.24 11.09
CA PHE A 411 12.52 7.49 12.09
C PHE A 411 11.66 7.22 13.33
N GLU A 412 10.97 8.25 13.83
CA GLU A 412 10.07 8.11 14.98
C GLU A 412 8.95 7.07 14.72
N SER A 413 8.30 7.13 13.55
CA SER A 413 7.28 6.16 13.17
C SER A 413 7.88 4.80 12.79
N GLY A 414 9.06 4.78 12.20
CA GLY A 414 9.81 3.59 11.79
C GLY A 414 10.27 2.72 12.97
N THR A 415 10.36 3.28 14.18
CA THR A 415 10.71 2.53 15.41
C THR A 415 9.49 2.00 16.17
N SER A 416 8.28 2.16 15.64
CA SER A 416 7.03 1.68 16.27
C SER A 416 7.00 0.16 16.52
N TRP A 417 7.72 -0.64 15.71
CA TRP A 417 7.90 -2.07 15.93
C TRP A 417 8.53 -2.36 17.30
N TYR A 418 9.47 -1.51 17.74
CA TYR A 418 10.08 -1.61 19.06
C TYR A 418 9.18 -1.00 20.14
N ALA A 419 8.84 0.28 20.02
CA ALA A 419 8.12 1.05 21.03
C ALA A 419 6.72 0.50 21.35
N VAL A 420 6.01 -0.06 20.35
CA VAL A 420 4.65 -0.57 20.48
C VAL A 420 4.63 -2.07 20.70
N MET A 421 5.33 -2.84 19.86
CA MET A 421 5.19 -4.29 19.88
C MET A 421 6.19 -4.97 20.80
N GLN A 422 7.48 -4.69 20.65
CA GLN A 422 8.52 -5.37 21.43
C GLN A 422 8.55 -4.89 22.89
N ALA A 423 8.62 -3.57 23.12
CA ALA A 423 8.68 -3.00 24.47
C ALA A 423 7.41 -3.26 25.29
N ARG A 424 6.25 -3.43 24.64
CA ARG A 424 4.98 -3.79 25.29
C ARG A 424 4.69 -5.29 25.29
N SER A 425 5.65 -6.13 24.88
CA SER A 425 5.54 -7.60 24.83
C SER A 425 4.34 -8.10 24.01
N GLN A 426 4.00 -7.42 22.93
CA GLN A 426 2.87 -7.76 22.03
C GLN A 426 3.30 -8.65 20.85
N GLY A 427 4.57 -9.06 20.79
CA GLY A 427 5.11 -9.96 19.78
C GLY A 427 6.04 -9.28 18.78
N TYR A 428 7.07 -10.05 18.36
CA TYR A 428 8.08 -9.64 17.37
C TYR A 428 8.66 -10.90 16.71
N PRO A 429 8.82 -10.96 15.36
CA PRO A 429 8.32 -9.99 14.36
C PRO A 429 6.80 -9.87 14.31
N ILE A 430 6.31 -8.73 13.81
CA ILE A 430 4.88 -8.41 13.66
C ILE A 430 4.26 -9.29 12.57
N ASP A 431 3.07 -9.84 12.80
CA ASP A 431 2.45 -10.75 11.83
C ASP A 431 2.02 -10.04 10.55
N LEU A 432 1.46 -8.81 10.65
CA LEU A 432 0.94 -8.06 9.52
C LEU A 432 1.26 -6.57 9.63
N TYR A 433 1.91 -6.02 8.62
CA TYR A 433 2.13 -4.59 8.40
C TYR A 433 1.25 -4.14 7.24
N LEU A 434 0.36 -3.17 7.47
CA LEU A 434 -0.71 -2.82 6.54
C LEU A 434 -0.75 -1.32 6.31
N GLU A 435 -0.57 -0.91 5.04
CA GLU A 435 -0.67 0.48 4.61
C GLU A 435 -0.85 0.63 3.09
N GLY A 436 -0.95 1.88 2.63
CA GLY A 436 -1.06 2.24 1.23
C GLY A 436 0.20 1.96 0.40
N SER A 437 0.03 1.98 -0.90
CA SER A 437 1.10 1.65 -1.85
C SER A 437 2.25 2.66 -1.88
N ASP A 438 2.08 3.88 -1.36
CA ASP A 438 3.13 4.89 -1.18
C ASP A 438 4.13 4.53 -0.08
N GLN A 439 3.74 3.65 0.87
CA GLN A 439 4.56 3.29 2.02
C GLN A 439 5.72 2.32 1.69
N HIS A 440 5.83 1.84 0.46
CA HIS A 440 7.01 1.08 0.02
C HIS A 440 8.30 1.90 0.07
N ARG A 441 8.23 3.22 -0.12
CA ARG A 441 9.37 4.15 0.08
C ARG A 441 9.31 4.91 1.41
N GLY A 442 8.26 4.72 2.20
CA GLY A 442 8.04 5.33 3.50
C GLY A 442 8.13 4.31 4.64
N TRP A 443 7.05 4.16 5.40
CA TRP A 443 7.01 3.41 6.66
C TRP A 443 7.49 1.96 6.55
N PHE A 444 7.22 1.25 5.46
CA PHE A 444 7.69 -0.13 5.30
C PHE A 444 9.22 -0.23 5.30
N GLN A 445 9.90 0.57 4.48
CA GLN A 445 11.37 0.57 4.45
C GLN A 445 11.95 1.15 5.74
N LEU A 446 11.37 2.27 6.20
CA LEU A 446 11.92 3.04 7.32
C LEU A 446 11.66 2.38 8.68
N SER A 447 10.79 1.34 8.72
CA SER A 447 10.70 0.39 9.83
C SER A 447 11.70 -0.75 9.69
N MET A 448 11.90 -1.25 8.46
CA MET A 448 12.75 -2.40 8.19
C MET A 448 14.24 -2.11 8.41
N LEU A 449 14.72 -0.95 7.93
CA LEU A 449 16.13 -0.59 8.03
C LEU A 449 16.65 -0.53 9.48
N PRO A 450 16.05 0.23 10.41
CA PRO A 450 16.53 0.25 11.80
C PRO A 450 16.36 -1.10 12.48
N ALA A 451 15.28 -1.85 12.19
CA ALA A 451 15.10 -3.18 12.76
C ALA A 451 16.18 -4.16 12.33
N LEU A 452 16.51 -4.23 11.04
CA LEU A 452 17.58 -5.09 10.53
C LEU A 452 18.96 -4.69 11.05
N ALA A 453 19.23 -3.38 11.12
CA ALA A 453 20.51 -2.88 11.62
C ALA A 453 20.74 -3.27 13.10
N THR A 454 19.70 -3.22 13.93
CA THR A 454 19.82 -3.39 15.39
C THR A 454 19.52 -4.80 15.87
N THR A 455 18.63 -5.53 15.19
CA THR A 455 18.19 -6.89 15.60
C THR A 455 18.61 -8.00 14.64
N GLY A 456 18.99 -7.65 13.41
CA GLY A 456 19.25 -8.62 12.33
C GLY A 456 18.01 -9.29 11.75
N VAL A 457 16.80 -8.93 12.19
CA VAL A 457 15.53 -9.57 11.82
C VAL A 457 14.54 -8.53 11.28
N SER A 458 13.82 -8.89 10.20
CA SER A 458 12.72 -8.05 9.68
C SER A 458 11.67 -7.78 10.77
N PRO A 459 11.16 -6.54 10.89
CA PRO A 459 10.17 -6.23 11.91
C PRO A 459 8.79 -6.84 11.63
N PHE A 460 8.55 -7.37 10.45
CA PHE A 460 7.27 -7.91 10.02
C PHE A 460 7.42 -9.15 9.14
N LYS A 461 6.44 -10.05 9.22
CA LYS A 461 6.33 -11.29 8.43
C LYS A 461 5.57 -11.08 7.12
N THR A 462 4.53 -10.25 7.14
CA THR A 462 3.68 -9.99 5.98
C THR A 462 3.46 -8.50 5.81
N VAL A 463 3.63 -8.01 4.58
CA VAL A 463 3.27 -6.65 4.16
C VAL A 463 2.03 -6.74 3.29
N LEU A 464 0.93 -6.13 3.75
CA LEU A 464 -0.29 -5.99 2.98
C LEU A 464 -0.42 -4.56 2.48
N THR A 465 -0.53 -4.42 1.15
CA THR A 465 -0.61 -3.11 0.50
C THR A 465 -1.99 -2.88 -0.09
N HIS A 466 -2.59 -1.74 0.22
CA HIS A 466 -3.86 -1.32 -0.36
C HIS A 466 -3.70 -0.08 -1.25
N GLY A 467 -4.68 0.12 -2.14
CA GLY A 467 -4.87 1.35 -2.90
C GLY A 467 -5.56 2.43 -2.08
N PHE A 468 -5.87 3.55 -2.71
CA PHE A 468 -6.51 4.70 -2.07
C PHE A 468 -8.00 4.77 -2.40
N MET A 469 -8.77 5.35 -1.48
CA MET A 469 -10.13 5.75 -1.75
C MET A 469 -10.12 7.10 -2.49
N VAL A 470 -10.68 7.11 -3.68
CA VAL A 470 -10.74 8.28 -4.56
C VAL A 470 -12.19 8.66 -4.84
N ALA A 471 -12.44 9.92 -5.14
CA ALA A 471 -13.76 10.38 -5.54
C ALA A 471 -14.21 9.72 -6.86
N LYS A 472 -15.49 9.83 -7.20
CA LYS A 472 -16.07 9.22 -8.41
C LYS A 472 -15.34 9.62 -9.70
N ASP A 473 -14.77 10.83 -9.75
CA ASP A 473 -13.96 11.35 -10.85
C ASP A 473 -12.50 10.86 -10.84
N GLY A 474 -12.12 10.02 -9.87
CA GLY A 474 -10.77 9.48 -9.72
C GLY A 474 -9.79 10.40 -8.99
N LYS A 475 -10.23 11.57 -8.53
CA LYS A 475 -9.37 12.49 -7.78
C LYS A 475 -9.31 12.12 -6.29
N LYS A 476 -8.20 12.47 -5.66
CA LYS A 476 -8.01 12.31 -4.21
C LYS A 476 -9.14 13.04 -3.46
N MET A 477 -9.75 12.34 -2.50
CA MET A 477 -10.75 12.95 -1.63
C MET A 477 -10.06 13.87 -0.63
N SER A 478 -10.62 15.08 -0.47
CA SER A 478 -10.17 16.05 0.52
C SER A 478 -11.33 16.79 1.16
N LYS A 479 -11.19 17.15 2.43
CA LYS A 479 -12.22 17.97 3.13
C LYS A 479 -12.39 19.33 2.48
N SER A 480 -11.29 19.94 2.01
CA SER A 480 -11.30 21.22 1.31
C SER A 480 -11.93 21.15 -0.09
N GLY A 481 -11.93 19.99 -0.71
CA GLY A 481 -12.57 19.75 -2.00
C GLY A 481 -14.07 19.45 -1.93
N GLY A 482 -14.65 19.30 -0.72
CA GLY A 482 -16.06 19.03 -0.51
C GLY A 482 -16.55 17.67 -1.04
N ASN A 483 -15.62 16.76 -1.38
CA ASN A 483 -15.88 15.43 -1.95
C ASN A 483 -15.61 14.28 -0.98
N ALA A 484 -15.28 14.55 0.28
CA ALA A 484 -15.04 13.53 1.30
C ALA A 484 -16.37 13.04 1.90
N LEU A 485 -16.56 11.72 1.96
CA LEU A 485 -17.69 11.10 2.65
C LEU A 485 -17.49 11.16 4.17
N SER A 486 -18.56 11.49 4.89
CA SER A 486 -18.56 11.47 6.34
C SER A 486 -18.86 10.06 6.86
N VAL A 487 -17.97 9.51 7.69
CA VAL A 487 -18.17 8.22 8.36
C VAL A 487 -19.42 8.27 9.26
N GLU A 488 -19.71 9.41 9.87
CA GLU A 488 -20.88 9.59 10.71
C GLU A 488 -22.19 9.48 9.92
N GLU A 489 -22.25 10.08 8.73
CA GLU A 489 -23.39 9.96 7.82
C GLU A 489 -23.56 8.54 7.32
N LEU A 490 -22.48 7.86 6.91
CA LEU A 490 -22.53 6.47 6.49
C LEU A 490 -23.03 5.54 7.60
N LEU A 491 -22.56 5.72 8.83
CA LEU A 491 -23.04 4.93 9.97
C LEU A 491 -24.50 5.20 10.31
N LYS A 492 -24.96 6.45 10.18
CA LYS A 492 -26.36 6.84 10.40
C LYS A 492 -27.30 6.26 9.34
N ASP A 493 -26.91 6.33 8.08
CA ASP A 493 -27.81 5.98 6.96
C ASP A 493 -27.80 4.47 6.65
N PHE A 494 -26.65 3.80 6.81
CA PHE A 494 -26.47 2.40 6.44
C PHE A 494 -26.13 1.48 7.62
N GLY A 495 -25.52 2.00 8.67
CA GLY A 495 -25.02 1.20 9.79
C GLY A 495 -23.68 0.55 9.51
N ALA A 496 -23.02 0.06 10.58
CA ALA A 496 -21.67 -0.48 10.55
C ALA A 496 -21.55 -1.73 9.66
N ASP A 497 -22.49 -2.66 9.76
CA ASP A 497 -22.43 -3.93 9.02
C ASP A 497 -22.51 -3.74 7.51
N VAL A 498 -23.32 -2.80 7.01
CA VAL A 498 -23.38 -2.48 5.58
C VAL A 498 -22.09 -1.84 5.11
N CYS A 499 -21.51 -0.93 5.90
CA CYS A 499 -20.21 -0.32 5.58
C CYS A 499 -19.10 -1.38 5.51
N ARG A 500 -19.02 -2.27 6.47
CA ARG A 500 -18.04 -3.37 6.50
C ARG A 500 -18.26 -4.38 5.38
N TRP A 501 -19.52 -4.72 5.08
CA TRP A 501 -19.89 -5.61 3.99
C TRP A 501 -19.45 -5.05 2.64
N TRP A 502 -19.63 -3.72 2.44
CA TRP A 502 -19.13 -3.03 1.26
C TRP A 502 -17.60 -3.09 1.18
N VAL A 503 -16.88 -2.74 2.27
CA VAL A 503 -15.41 -2.79 2.31
C VAL A 503 -14.90 -4.20 1.99
N GLY A 504 -15.52 -5.24 2.56
CA GLY A 504 -15.17 -6.64 2.30
C GLY A 504 -15.37 -7.08 0.84
N SER A 505 -16.17 -6.35 0.05
CA SER A 505 -16.43 -6.63 -1.37
C SER A 505 -15.43 -5.98 -2.33
N LEU A 506 -14.49 -5.17 -1.82
CA LEU A 506 -13.57 -4.38 -2.64
C LEU A 506 -12.35 -5.18 -3.10
N ALA A 507 -11.85 -4.85 -4.29
CA ALA A 507 -10.51 -5.17 -4.75
C ALA A 507 -9.53 -4.12 -4.17
N TYR A 508 -9.30 -4.22 -2.87
CA TYR A 508 -8.61 -3.22 -2.04
C TYR A 508 -7.16 -2.95 -2.46
N GLU A 509 -6.56 -3.86 -3.21
CA GLU A 509 -5.20 -3.74 -3.76
C GLU A 509 -5.05 -2.64 -4.81
N ASN A 510 -6.16 -2.10 -5.31
CA ASN A 510 -6.23 -1.00 -6.28
C ASN A 510 -6.93 0.22 -5.67
N ASP A 511 -6.80 1.36 -6.34
CA ASP A 511 -7.57 2.55 -5.99
C ASP A 511 -9.06 2.31 -6.19
N VAL A 512 -9.85 2.66 -5.19
CA VAL A 512 -11.30 2.41 -5.14
C VAL A 512 -12.06 3.72 -5.24
N LYS A 513 -12.90 3.83 -6.27
CA LYS A 513 -13.85 4.94 -6.36
C LYS A 513 -14.97 4.77 -5.33
N VAL A 514 -15.33 5.86 -4.66
CA VAL A 514 -16.34 5.86 -3.61
C VAL A 514 -17.47 6.80 -3.98
N ASP A 515 -18.73 6.31 -3.81
CA ASP A 515 -19.98 7.05 -4.00
C ASP A 515 -21.06 6.45 -3.10
N MET A 516 -22.04 7.25 -2.65
CA MET A 516 -23.13 6.80 -1.79
C MET A 516 -23.93 5.66 -2.41
N SER A 517 -24.10 5.63 -3.73
CA SER A 517 -24.83 4.57 -4.45
C SER A 517 -24.22 3.17 -4.26
N PHE A 518 -22.94 3.06 -4.00
CA PHE A 518 -22.28 1.77 -3.74
C PHE A 518 -22.72 1.17 -2.40
N PHE A 519 -22.99 2.02 -1.40
CA PHE A 519 -23.52 1.57 -0.11
C PHE A 519 -24.99 1.13 -0.22
N GLU A 520 -25.77 1.73 -1.11
CA GLU A 520 -27.15 1.29 -1.42
C GLU A 520 -27.15 -0.13 -2.00
N ILE A 521 -26.26 -0.41 -2.97
CA ILE A 521 -26.10 -1.74 -3.56
C ILE A 521 -25.63 -2.75 -2.50
N ALA A 522 -24.66 -2.36 -1.66
CA ALA A 522 -24.19 -3.20 -0.57
C ALA A 522 -25.30 -3.50 0.45
N ALA A 523 -26.17 -2.53 0.75
CA ALA A 523 -27.32 -2.71 1.62
C ALA A 523 -28.34 -3.72 1.07
N GLU A 524 -28.51 -3.79 -0.25
CA GLU A 524 -29.38 -4.81 -0.87
C GLU A 524 -28.82 -6.23 -0.70
N SER A 525 -27.52 -6.42 -0.99
CA SER A 525 -26.87 -7.71 -0.81
C SER A 525 -26.81 -8.14 0.66
N TYR A 526 -26.51 -7.20 1.57
CA TYR A 526 -26.59 -7.41 3.02
C TYR A 526 -27.97 -7.90 3.45
N ARG A 527 -29.06 -7.23 3.00
CA ARG A 527 -30.42 -7.62 3.34
C ARG A 527 -30.75 -9.05 2.92
N LYS A 528 -30.25 -9.51 1.77
CA LYS A 528 -30.43 -10.91 1.32
C LYS A 528 -29.78 -11.89 2.29
N VAL A 529 -28.53 -11.65 2.67
CA VAL A 529 -27.80 -12.50 3.65
C VAL A 529 -28.53 -12.50 5.00
N ARG A 530 -28.91 -11.34 5.51
CA ARG A 530 -29.64 -11.20 6.77
C ARG A 530 -31.00 -11.92 6.74
N ASN A 531 -31.75 -11.84 5.64
CA ASN A 531 -33.01 -12.54 5.47
C ASN A 531 -32.83 -14.07 5.44
N THR A 532 -31.76 -14.56 4.84
CA THR A 532 -31.42 -15.99 4.87
C THR A 532 -31.15 -16.46 6.29
N LEU A 533 -30.34 -15.74 7.06
CA LEU A 533 -30.12 -16.02 8.48
C LEU A 533 -31.44 -16.00 9.29
N ARG A 534 -32.28 -14.99 9.07
CA ARG A 534 -33.58 -14.89 9.75
C ARG A 534 -34.48 -16.08 9.46
N PHE A 535 -34.50 -16.56 8.22
CA PHE A 535 -35.28 -17.73 7.85
C PHE A 535 -34.73 -19.00 8.53
N LEU A 536 -33.43 -19.20 8.50
CA LEU A 536 -32.78 -20.33 9.15
C LEU A 536 -33.12 -20.32 10.66
N LEU A 537 -32.84 -19.25 11.38
CA LEU A 537 -33.07 -19.10 12.81
C LEU A 537 -34.54 -19.28 13.22
N GLY A 538 -35.47 -18.86 12.38
CA GLY A 538 -36.91 -19.03 12.61
C GLY A 538 -37.40 -20.46 12.46
N ASN A 539 -36.61 -21.36 11.90
CA ASN A 539 -36.96 -22.77 11.63
C ASN A 539 -36.05 -23.79 12.29
N VAL A 540 -35.04 -23.34 13.05
CA VAL A 540 -34.21 -24.23 13.88
C VAL A 540 -35.00 -24.64 15.11
N GLY A 541 -35.59 -25.80 15.10
CA GLY A 541 -36.29 -26.36 16.27
C GLY A 541 -35.37 -26.98 17.31
N VAL A 542 -35.95 -27.78 18.19
CA VAL A 542 -35.16 -28.63 19.11
C VAL A 542 -34.34 -29.61 18.26
N VAL A 543 -33.04 -29.56 18.40
CA VAL A 543 -32.15 -30.45 17.66
C VAL A 543 -32.17 -31.83 18.26
N ALA A 544 -32.61 -32.81 17.45
CA ALA A 544 -32.41 -34.21 17.75
C ALA A 544 -31.05 -34.64 17.17
N ASP A 545 -30.40 -35.57 17.83
CA ASP A 545 -29.20 -36.25 17.26
C ASP A 545 -29.70 -37.20 16.15
N VAL A 546 -29.66 -36.75 14.90
CA VAL A 546 -30.17 -37.48 13.74
C VAL A 546 -29.06 -37.63 12.71
N GLU A 547 -28.97 -38.81 12.11
CA GLU A 547 -28.06 -39.06 11.01
C GLU A 547 -28.58 -38.40 9.73
N ILE A 548 -27.73 -37.64 9.05
CA ILE A 548 -28.06 -36.97 7.78
C ILE A 548 -27.37 -37.72 6.64
N SER A 549 -28.18 -38.32 5.75
CA SER A 549 -27.67 -39.01 4.57
C SER A 549 -27.05 -38.04 3.55
N SER A 550 -25.87 -38.38 3.00
CA SER A 550 -25.24 -37.62 1.92
C SER A 550 -26.05 -37.56 0.62
N THR A 551 -27.00 -38.51 0.42
CA THR A 551 -27.89 -38.58 -0.74
C THR A 551 -29.16 -37.74 -0.55
N SER A 552 -29.45 -37.25 0.65
CA SER A 552 -30.57 -36.34 0.91
C SER A 552 -30.27 -34.91 0.50
N ILE A 553 -31.32 -34.11 0.28
CA ILE A 553 -31.16 -32.64 0.05
C ILE A 553 -30.45 -31.94 1.23
N ASP A 554 -30.65 -32.43 2.44
CA ASP A 554 -29.98 -31.96 3.64
C ASP A 554 -28.46 -32.26 3.59
N GLY A 555 -28.10 -33.48 3.16
CA GLY A 555 -26.70 -33.86 2.96
C GLY A 555 -26.02 -33.04 1.83
N TRP A 556 -26.75 -32.77 0.75
CA TRP A 556 -26.27 -31.89 -0.29
C TRP A 556 -25.96 -30.47 0.24
N ALA A 557 -26.88 -29.89 1.01
CA ALA A 557 -26.67 -28.57 1.57
C ALA A 557 -25.45 -28.50 2.51
N LEU A 558 -25.20 -29.58 3.30
CA LEU A 558 -24.00 -29.67 4.14
C LEU A 558 -22.72 -29.86 3.32
N GLY A 559 -22.77 -30.61 2.23
CA GLY A 559 -21.64 -30.73 1.30
C GLY A 559 -21.27 -29.40 0.66
N GLU A 560 -22.26 -28.63 0.22
CA GLU A 560 -22.05 -27.27 -0.32
C GLU A 560 -21.57 -26.29 0.78
N LEU A 561 -22.05 -26.41 2.01
CA LEU A 561 -21.53 -25.68 3.17
C LEU A 561 -20.04 -25.92 3.36
N THR A 562 -19.60 -27.18 3.35
CA THR A 562 -18.18 -27.53 3.52
C THR A 562 -17.30 -26.94 2.40
N LYS A 563 -17.77 -26.96 1.16
CA LYS A 563 -17.05 -26.32 0.05
C LYS A 563 -16.94 -24.81 0.24
N MET A 564 -18.04 -24.17 0.58
CA MET A 564 -18.08 -22.71 0.84
C MET A 564 -17.17 -22.35 2.00
N GLU A 565 -17.25 -23.04 3.13
CA GLU A 565 -16.41 -22.81 4.31
C GLU A 565 -14.92 -22.94 3.97
N THR A 566 -14.51 -24.01 3.28
CA THR A 566 -13.13 -24.23 2.85
C THR A 566 -12.64 -23.08 1.98
N LYS A 567 -13.47 -22.63 1.02
CA LYS A 567 -13.16 -21.50 0.15
C LYS A 567 -13.02 -20.19 0.95
N VAL A 568 -13.94 -19.91 1.87
CA VAL A 568 -13.91 -18.69 2.69
C VAL A 568 -12.67 -18.66 3.57
N ILE A 569 -12.42 -19.72 4.34
CA ILE A 569 -11.28 -19.76 5.28
C ILE A 569 -9.96 -19.66 4.52
N SER A 570 -9.78 -20.41 3.42
CA SER A 570 -8.57 -20.34 2.61
C SER A 570 -8.36 -18.96 1.98
N SER A 571 -9.43 -18.27 1.57
CA SER A 571 -9.35 -16.91 1.03
C SER A 571 -9.02 -15.88 2.12
N LEU A 572 -9.57 -16.02 3.33
CA LEU A 572 -9.22 -15.17 4.47
C LEU A 572 -7.74 -15.29 4.86
N HIS A 573 -7.18 -16.50 4.85
CA HIS A 573 -5.74 -16.71 5.08
C HIS A 573 -4.84 -16.08 4.03
N ARG A 574 -5.35 -15.89 2.80
CA ARG A 574 -4.64 -15.19 1.72
C ARG A 574 -5.00 -13.70 1.61
N TYR A 575 -5.80 -13.18 2.56
CA TYR A 575 -6.31 -11.80 2.54
C TYR A 575 -7.17 -11.46 1.30
N GLU A 576 -7.78 -12.46 0.66
CA GLU A 576 -8.69 -12.33 -0.48
C GLU A 576 -10.13 -12.08 0.00
N PHE A 577 -10.37 -10.97 0.69
CA PHE A 577 -11.65 -10.69 1.37
C PHE A 577 -12.84 -10.66 0.42
N ARG A 578 -12.66 -10.09 -0.78
CA ARG A 578 -13.70 -10.07 -1.81
C ARG A 578 -14.14 -11.47 -2.23
N VAL A 579 -13.20 -12.41 -2.39
CA VAL A 579 -13.50 -13.80 -2.76
C VAL A 579 -14.27 -14.51 -1.64
N ALA A 580 -13.87 -14.28 -0.39
CA ALA A 580 -14.56 -14.81 0.79
C ALA A 580 -15.98 -14.25 0.91
N GLN A 581 -16.14 -12.93 0.81
CA GLN A 581 -17.43 -12.25 0.88
C GLN A 581 -18.39 -12.71 -0.24
N GLN A 582 -17.90 -12.83 -1.47
CA GLN A 582 -18.69 -13.30 -2.60
C GLN A 582 -19.13 -14.75 -2.40
N ALA A 583 -18.27 -15.63 -1.89
CA ALA A 583 -18.63 -17.02 -1.59
C ALA A 583 -19.74 -17.12 -0.53
N LEU A 584 -19.71 -16.29 0.50
CA LEU A 584 -20.76 -16.20 1.51
C LEU A 584 -22.09 -15.71 0.90
N TYR A 585 -22.01 -14.69 0.06
CA TYR A 585 -23.19 -14.16 -0.61
C TYR A 585 -23.83 -15.19 -1.55
N ASP A 586 -23.02 -15.84 -2.42
CA ASP A 586 -23.49 -16.84 -3.39
C ASP A 586 -24.11 -18.04 -2.66
N PHE A 587 -23.50 -18.49 -1.57
CA PHE A 587 -24.07 -19.55 -0.76
C PHE A 587 -25.45 -19.18 -0.18
N CYS A 588 -25.59 -17.98 0.37
CA CYS A 588 -26.88 -17.50 0.89
C CYS A 588 -27.93 -17.31 -0.20
N ASN A 589 -27.56 -16.73 -1.36
CA ASN A 589 -28.48 -16.39 -2.43
C ASN A 589 -28.81 -17.58 -3.34
N ASP A 590 -27.77 -18.26 -3.85
CA ASP A 590 -27.93 -19.26 -4.91
C ASP A 590 -28.15 -20.66 -4.32
N THR A 591 -27.34 -21.06 -3.33
CA THR A 591 -27.46 -22.39 -2.73
C THR A 591 -28.63 -22.47 -1.75
N LEU A 592 -28.65 -21.58 -0.76
CA LEU A 592 -29.69 -21.64 0.28
C LEU A 592 -31.03 -21.09 -0.23
N SER A 593 -31.11 -19.84 -0.58
CA SER A 593 -32.42 -19.21 -0.88
C SER A 593 -33.07 -19.76 -2.13
N SER A 594 -32.32 -19.96 -3.21
CA SER A 594 -32.84 -20.37 -4.51
C SER A 594 -33.12 -21.89 -4.62
N ILE A 595 -32.40 -22.72 -3.86
CA ILE A 595 -32.54 -24.18 -3.93
C ILE A 595 -32.99 -24.75 -2.59
N TYR A 596 -32.11 -24.78 -1.59
CA TYR A 596 -32.34 -25.54 -0.37
C TYR A 596 -33.60 -25.10 0.39
N LEU A 597 -33.68 -23.81 0.76
CA LEU A 597 -34.79 -23.29 1.55
C LEU A 597 -36.12 -23.34 0.78
N ALA A 598 -36.10 -23.18 -0.53
CA ALA A 598 -37.29 -23.35 -1.37
C ALA A 598 -37.80 -24.81 -1.33
N THR A 599 -36.88 -25.77 -1.41
CA THR A 599 -37.15 -27.23 -1.41
C THR A 599 -37.73 -27.70 -0.08
N VAL A 600 -37.16 -27.25 1.04
CA VAL A 600 -37.54 -27.78 2.36
C VAL A 600 -38.76 -27.15 3.01
N LYS A 601 -39.38 -26.13 2.36
CA LYS A 601 -40.57 -25.44 2.91
C LYS A 601 -41.73 -26.38 3.20
N ASP A 602 -42.06 -27.29 2.27
CA ASP A 602 -43.18 -28.20 2.43
C ASP A 602 -43.00 -29.07 3.68
N ARG A 603 -41.83 -29.66 3.87
CA ARG A 603 -41.56 -30.52 5.06
C ARG A 603 -41.52 -29.73 6.37
N LEU A 604 -41.02 -28.50 6.37
CA LEU A 604 -41.01 -27.65 7.57
C LEU A 604 -42.41 -27.28 8.06
N TYR A 605 -43.35 -27.07 7.13
CA TYR A 605 -44.66 -26.58 7.45
C TYR A 605 -45.78 -27.66 7.43
N CYS A 606 -45.55 -28.76 6.69
CA CYS A 606 -46.59 -29.76 6.49
C CYS A 606 -46.28 -31.12 7.16
N ASP A 607 -45.01 -31.50 7.35
CA ASP A 607 -44.67 -32.72 8.05
C ASP A 607 -44.95 -32.62 9.55
N ALA A 608 -45.18 -33.75 10.20
CA ALA A 608 -45.33 -33.84 11.66
C ALA A 608 -44.06 -33.35 12.37
N ASP A 609 -44.16 -32.77 13.54
CA ASP A 609 -43.05 -32.18 14.29
C ASP A 609 -41.93 -33.22 14.63
N ASN A 610 -42.34 -34.49 14.76
CA ASN A 610 -41.42 -35.60 15.06
C ASN A 610 -41.08 -36.46 13.84
N SER A 611 -41.34 -36.01 12.63
CA SER A 611 -40.93 -36.77 11.41
C SER A 611 -39.43 -36.68 11.20
N ASP A 612 -38.81 -37.78 10.78
CA ASP A 612 -37.37 -37.89 10.55
C ASP A 612 -36.88 -36.82 9.57
N ARG A 613 -37.60 -36.60 8.45
CA ARG A 613 -37.27 -35.57 7.46
C ARG A 613 -37.24 -34.15 8.04
N ARG A 614 -38.24 -33.80 8.87
CA ARG A 614 -38.29 -32.47 9.50
C ARG A 614 -37.18 -32.30 10.52
N LEU A 615 -36.90 -33.34 11.33
CA LEU A 615 -35.81 -33.33 12.31
C LEU A 615 -34.43 -33.22 11.64
N GLN A 616 -34.21 -33.95 10.56
CA GLN A 616 -32.98 -33.87 9.75
C GLN A 616 -32.79 -32.46 9.19
N THR A 617 -33.84 -31.86 8.60
CA THR A 617 -33.78 -30.49 8.09
C THR A 617 -33.51 -29.45 9.20
N ALA A 618 -34.14 -29.60 10.37
CA ALA A 618 -33.91 -28.71 11.51
C ALA A 618 -32.44 -28.81 12.02
N ALA A 619 -31.88 -30.03 12.09
CA ALA A 619 -30.48 -30.25 12.45
C ALA A 619 -29.54 -29.65 11.40
N THR A 620 -29.80 -29.88 10.11
CA THR A 620 -29.05 -29.28 8.99
C THR A 620 -29.06 -27.76 9.06
N MET A 621 -30.22 -27.14 9.26
CA MET A 621 -30.32 -25.67 9.39
C MET A 621 -29.55 -25.13 10.58
N ARG A 622 -29.47 -25.88 11.70
CA ARG A 622 -28.68 -25.49 12.85
C ARG A 622 -27.19 -25.51 12.54
N ILE A 623 -26.68 -26.59 11.88
CA ILE A 623 -25.28 -26.70 11.48
C ILE A 623 -24.93 -25.56 10.51
N ILE A 624 -25.76 -25.31 9.49
CA ILE A 624 -25.58 -24.21 8.54
C ILE A 624 -25.57 -22.87 9.27
N SER A 625 -26.50 -22.64 10.20
CA SER A 625 -26.57 -21.39 10.95
C SER A 625 -25.33 -21.14 11.79
N ASP A 626 -24.88 -22.14 12.57
CA ASP A 626 -23.68 -22.04 13.41
C ASP A 626 -22.43 -21.69 12.59
N THR A 627 -22.19 -22.45 11.51
CA THR A 627 -21.03 -22.22 10.63
C THR A 627 -21.11 -20.88 9.91
N LEU A 628 -22.25 -20.55 9.32
CA LEU A 628 -22.44 -19.33 8.56
C LEU A 628 -22.31 -18.07 9.43
N ILE A 629 -22.85 -18.07 10.64
CA ILE A 629 -22.75 -16.95 11.60
C ILE A 629 -21.31 -16.68 11.95
N ARG A 630 -20.50 -17.70 12.23
CA ARG A 630 -19.08 -17.55 12.55
C ARG A 630 -18.29 -16.98 11.35
N LEU A 631 -18.57 -17.47 10.13
CA LEU A 631 -17.90 -16.99 8.92
C LEU A 631 -18.31 -15.56 8.52
N LEU A 632 -19.53 -15.13 8.88
CA LEU A 632 -20.02 -13.77 8.64
C LEU A 632 -19.51 -12.76 9.68
N ALA A 633 -19.08 -13.21 10.87
CA ALA A 633 -18.68 -12.33 11.97
C ALA A 633 -17.59 -11.29 11.58
N PRO A 634 -16.55 -11.61 10.79
CA PRO A 634 -15.58 -10.61 10.35
C PRO A 634 -16.16 -9.53 9.43
N PHE A 635 -17.23 -9.83 8.69
CA PHE A 635 -17.84 -8.93 7.70
C PHE A 635 -19.04 -8.15 8.27
N MET A 636 -19.89 -8.82 9.04
CA MET A 636 -21.16 -8.31 9.55
C MET A 636 -21.23 -8.53 11.07
N PRO A 637 -20.35 -7.90 11.85
CA PRO A 637 -20.12 -8.27 13.26
C PRO A 637 -21.35 -8.12 14.16
N HIS A 638 -22.15 -7.07 13.98
CA HIS A 638 -23.34 -6.86 14.81
C HIS A 638 -24.45 -7.86 14.48
N THR A 639 -24.69 -8.08 13.18
CA THR A 639 -25.69 -9.06 12.72
C THR A 639 -25.30 -10.48 13.10
N ALA A 640 -24.01 -10.83 13.01
CA ALA A 640 -23.54 -12.13 13.40
C ALA A 640 -23.66 -12.37 14.91
N ASP A 641 -23.34 -11.39 15.76
CA ASP A 641 -23.50 -11.53 17.22
C ASP A 641 -24.97 -11.61 17.63
N GLU A 642 -25.87 -10.81 17.02
CA GLU A 642 -27.32 -10.92 17.21
C GLU A 642 -27.82 -12.32 16.82
N ALA A 643 -27.39 -12.84 15.67
CA ALA A 643 -27.76 -14.17 15.19
C ALA A 643 -27.20 -15.29 16.09
N TRP A 644 -25.98 -15.13 16.59
CA TRP A 644 -25.33 -16.06 17.52
C TRP A 644 -26.12 -16.20 18.82
N ARG A 645 -26.49 -15.06 19.42
CA ARG A 645 -27.30 -15.04 20.65
C ARG A 645 -28.68 -15.64 20.44
N ALA A 646 -29.29 -15.39 19.27
CA ALA A 646 -30.57 -15.99 18.92
C ALA A 646 -30.47 -17.52 18.75
N LEU A 647 -29.32 -18.03 18.25
CA LEU A 647 -29.10 -19.46 18.03
C LEU A 647 -28.69 -20.21 19.30
N GLN A 648 -27.80 -19.64 20.09
CA GLN A 648 -27.14 -20.30 21.22
C GLN A 648 -27.68 -19.86 22.58
N GLY A 649 -28.45 -18.79 22.65
CA GLY A 649 -28.95 -18.15 23.86
C GLY A 649 -28.10 -16.96 24.31
N GLU A 650 -28.66 -16.07 25.10
CA GLU A 650 -28.00 -14.83 25.57
C GLU A 650 -26.73 -15.10 26.40
N GLU A 651 -26.68 -16.23 27.11
CA GLU A 651 -25.55 -16.62 27.97
C GLU A 651 -24.35 -17.22 27.20
N ALA A 652 -24.47 -17.42 25.88
CA ALA A 652 -23.41 -18.06 25.06
C ALA A 652 -22.18 -17.16 24.82
N GLY A 653 -22.21 -15.91 25.27
CA GLY A 653 -21.16 -14.95 25.02
C GLY A 653 -21.16 -14.44 23.57
N SER A 654 -20.06 -13.79 23.16
CA SER A 654 -19.94 -13.20 21.82
C SER A 654 -19.46 -14.20 20.78
N VAL A 655 -19.95 -14.10 19.54
CA VAL A 655 -19.44 -14.84 18.39
C VAL A 655 -17.98 -14.50 18.10
N HIS A 656 -17.55 -13.28 18.44
CA HIS A 656 -16.20 -12.78 18.13
C HIS A 656 -15.05 -13.47 18.90
N VAL A 657 -15.37 -14.26 19.92
CA VAL A 657 -14.41 -15.11 20.65
C VAL A 657 -14.50 -16.59 20.25
N GLN A 658 -15.31 -16.91 19.26
CA GLN A 658 -15.46 -18.26 18.74
C GLN A 658 -14.44 -18.55 17.62
N GLN A 659 -14.11 -19.83 17.48
CA GLN A 659 -13.27 -20.31 16.38
C GLN A 659 -14.14 -20.63 15.15
N PHE A 660 -13.55 -20.56 13.94
CA PHE A 660 -14.20 -21.13 12.77
C PHE A 660 -14.36 -22.66 12.96
N ALA A 661 -15.55 -23.17 12.70
CA ALA A 661 -15.79 -24.61 12.70
C ALA A 661 -15.13 -25.21 11.44
N ALA A 662 -14.56 -26.38 11.56
CA ALA A 662 -14.14 -27.16 10.40
C ALA A 662 -15.21 -28.20 10.12
N THR A 663 -16.11 -27.92 9.18
CA THR A 663 -17.10 -28.90 8.73
C THR A 663 -16.48 -29.87 7.74
N SER A 664 -16.90 -31.12 7.76
CA SER A 664 -16.40 -32.17 6.88
C SER A 664 -17.55 -33.08 6.42
N TYR A 665 -18.46 -32.51 5.64
CA TYR A 665 -19.57 -33.27 5.04
C TYR A 665 -19.24 -33.57 3.59
N PRO A 666 -19.20 -34.88 3.19
CA PRO A 666 -18.94 -35.22 1.81
C PRO A 666 -20.11 -34.84 0.91
N LEU A 667 -19.82 -34.28 -0.25
CA LEU A 667 -20.82 -34.10 -1.29
C LEU A 667 -20.89 -35.37 -2.14
N ASP A 668 -22.07 -35.99 -2.24
CA ASP A 668 -22.30 -37.13 -3.12
C ASP A 668 -22.19 -36.70 -4.58
N SER A 669 -21.42 -37.44 -5.39
CA SER A 669 -21.14 -37.12 -6.78
C SER A 669 -22.39 -37.10 -7.68
N ASN A 670 -23.44 -37.84 -7.30
CA ASN A 670 -24.69 -37.89 -8.07
C ASN A 670 -25.48 -36.58 -8.06
N TRP A 671 -25.18 -35.65 -7.12
CA TRP A 671 -25.89 -34.35 -7.05
C TRP A 671 -25.71 -33.52 -8.31
N ALA A 672 -24.61 -33.64 -9.04
CA ALA A 672 -24.44 -32.93 -10.32
C ALA A 672 -25.50 -33.38 -11.35
N ASP A 673 -25.78 -34.67 -11.43
CA ASP A 673 -26.80 -35.25 -12.32
C ASP A 673 -28.22 -34.88 -11.84
N VAL A 674 -28.44 -34.88 -10.53
CA VAL A 674 -29.73 -34.50 -9.93
C VAL A 674 -30.08 -33.05 -10.27
N LEU A 675 -29.13 -32.11 -10.12
CA LEU A 675 -29.34 -30.69 -10.46
C LEU A 675 -29.53 -30.52 -11.98
N ALA A 676 -28.82 -31.26 -12.82
CA ALA A 676 -29.02 -31.24 -14.27
C ALA A 676 -30.42 -31.72 -14.66
N VAL A 677 -30.95 -32.74 -13.96
CA VAL A 677 -32.34 -33.22 -14.16
C VAL A 677 -33.34 -32.22 -13.65
N ARG A 678 -33.09 -31.56 -12.52
CA ARG A 678 -33.91 -30.45 -12.03
C ARG A 678 -34.06 -29.33 -13.06
N ASP A 679 -32.97 -28.89 -13.68
CA ASP A 679 -33.00 -27.81 -14.68
C ASP A 679 -33.83 -28.23 -15.92
N LYS A 680 -33.73 -29.49 -16.36
CA LYS A 680 -34.60 -30.03 -17.43
C LYS A 680 -36.05 -30.11 -17.01
N ALA A 681 -36.31 -30.49 -15.76
CA ALA A 681 -37.68 -30.58 -15.20
C ALA A 681 -38.31 -29.16 -15.11
N LEU A 682 -37.58 -28.15 -14.61
CA LEU A 682 -38.10 -26.80 -14.58
C LEU A 682 -38.42 -26.21 -15.95
N LYS A 683 -37.60 -26.56 -16.98
CA LYS A 683 -37.87 -26.20 -18.36
C LYS A 683 -39.13 -26.90 -18.90
N ALA A 684 -39.27 -28.20 -18.66
CA ALA A 684 -40.43 -28.97 -19.09
C ALA A 684 -41.72 -28.48 -18.41
N LEU A 685 -41.64 -28.11 -17.14
CA LEU A 685 -42.79 -27.48 -16.39
C LEU A 685 -43.16 -26.11 -16.96
N GLU A 686 -42.19 -25.30 -17.38
CA GLU A 686 -42.48 -24.01 -18.04
C GLU A 686 -43.17 -24.21 -19.38
N GLU A 687 -42.73 -25.20 -20.18
CA GLU A 687 -43.38 -25.60 -21.44
C GLU A 687 -44.85 -26.11 -21.17
N ALA A 688 -45.06 -26.86 -20.09
CA ALA A 688 -46.36 -27.40 -19.71
C ALA A 688 -47.37 -26.31 -19.31
N LYS A 689 -46.98 -25.11 -18.97
CA LYS A 689 -47.90 -23.96 -18.77
C LYS A 689 -48.68 -23.68 -20.05
N GLY A 690 -48.10 -23.86 -21.23
CA GLY A 690 -48.79 -23.73 -22.51
C GLY A 690 -49.89 -24.77 -22.72
N THR A 691 -49.92 -25.87 -21.96
CA THR A 691 -50.98 -26.91 -21.96
C THR A 691 -51.96 -26.73 -20.81
N GLY A 692 -51.87 -25.64 -20.04
CA GLY A 692 -52.76 -25.28 -18.96
C GLY A 692 -52.37 -25.78 -17.57
N ILE A 693 -51.16 -26.32 -17.37
CA ILE A 693 -50.62 -26.65 -16.05
C ILE A 693 -49.92 -25.42 -15.48
N GLU A 694 -50.70 -24.48 -14.93
CA GLU A 694 -50.17 -23.22 -14.40
C GLU A 694 -49.46 -23.38 -13.05
N ASN A 695 -49.91 -24.28 -12.20
CA ASN A 695 -49.32 -24.56 -10.90
C ASN A 695 -48.50 -25.88 -10.99
N SER A 696 -47.20 -25.83 -10.70
CA SER A 696 -46.32 -27.00 -10.72
C SER A 696 -46.75 -28.14 -9.77
N LEU A 697 -47.49 -27.83 -8.70
CA LEU A 697 -48.09 -28.85 -7.82
C LEU A 697 -49.27 -29.63 -8.46
N ASP A 698 -49.78 -29.15 -9.60
CA ASP A 698 -50.74 -29.92 -10.40
C ASP A 698 -50.03 -30.92 -11.37
N ALA A 699 -48.70 -31.00 -11.29
CA ALA A 699 -47.87 -31.90 -12.08
C ALA A 699 -47.17 -32.94 -11.24
N GLY A 700 -46.88 -34.09 -11.85
CA GLY A 700 -45.88 -35.06 -11.48
C GLY A 700 -44.75 -35.05 -12.51
N LEU A 701 -43.65 -35.71 -12.19
CA LEU A 701 -42.53 -35.89 -13.12
C LEU A 701 -42.21 -37.39 -13.26
N VAL A 702 -41.90 -37.80 -14.49
CA VAL A 702 -41.19 -39.03 -14.77
C VAL A 702 -39.74 -38.64 -15.06
N VAL A 703 -38.78 -39.23 -14.36
CA VAL A 703 -37.35 -38.91 -14.45
C VAL A 703 -36.51 -40.15 -14.68
N PRO A 704 -35.24 -40.03 -15.15
CA PRO A 704 -34.40 -41.19 -15.42
C PRO A 704 -34.28 -42.15 -14.26
N ALA A 705 -34.42 -43.44 -14.55
CA ALA A 705 -34.30 -44.53 -13.57
C ALA A 705 -32.91 -44.63 -12.91
N SER A 706 -31.88 -43.99 -13.51
CA SER A 706 -30.52 -43.91 -12.94
C SER A 706 -30.42 -43.12 -11.66
N LEU A 707 -31.46 -42.31 -11.30
CA LEU A 707 -31.47 -41.45 -10.11
C LEU A 707 -32.17 -42.11 -8.90
N THR A 708 -32.42 -43.41 -8.90
CA THR A 708 -33.13 -44.13 -7.81
C THR A 708 -32.42 -44.11 -6.45
N ASN A 709 -31.17 -43.64 -6.37
CA ASN A 709 -30.44 -43.43 -5.12
C ASN A 709 -30.87 -42.16 -4.35
N ILE A 710 -31.62 -41.24 -4.98
CA ILE A 710 -32.20 -40.07 -4.36
C ILE A 710 -33.63 -40.37 -3.91
N ASP A 711 -34.01 -39.87 -2.74
CA ASP A 711 -35.41 -40.01 -2.28
C ASP A 711 -36.37 -39.30 -3.24
N SER A 712 -37.47 -39.98 -3.61
CA SER A 712 -38.45 -39.46 -4.56
C SER A 712 -39.16 -38.20 -4.06
N CYS A 713 -39.38 -38.09 -2.75
CA CYS A 713 -39.97 -36.92 -2.13
C CYS A 713 -39.01 -35.74 -2.14
N ASP A 714 -37.73 -35.99 -1.92
CA ASP A 714 -36.68 -34.94 -2.01
C ASP A 714 -36.59 -34.37 -3.44
N LEU A 715 -36.62 -35.22 -4.44
CA LEU A 715 -36.60 -34.81 -5.84
C LEU A 715 -37.90 -34.10 -6.26
N ALA A 716 -39.04 -34.55 -5.76
CA ALA A 716 -40.33 -33.87 -5.98
C ALA A 716 -40.34 -32.46 -5.37
N ASP A 717 -39.86 -32.34 -4.13
CA ASP A 717 -39.73 -31.04 -3.44
C ASP A 717 -38.73 -30.11 -4.15
N LEU A 718 -37.58 -30.63 -4.63
CA LEU A 718 -36.53 -29.93 -5.36
C LEU A 718 -37.05 -29.39 -6.71
N CYS A 719 -37.91 -30.14 -7.40
CA CYS A 719 -38.55 -29.72 -8.65
C CYS A 719 -39.84 -28.93 -8.44
N GLY A 720 -40.36 -28.86 -7.21
CA GLY A 720 -41.59 -28.16 -6.85
C GLY A 720 -42.83 -28.81 -7.42
N VAL A 721 -42.88 -30.15 -7.50
CA VAL A 721 -44.02 -30.94 -8.03
C VAL A 721 -44.65 -31.84 -6.96
N SER A 722 -45.79 -32.41 -7.24
CA SER A 722 -46.52 -33.25 -6.28
C SER A 722 -45.85 -34.62 -6.07
N ARG A 723 -45.29 -35.23 -7.09
CA ARG A 723 -44.63 -36.53 -7.02
C ARG A 723 -43.64 -36.74 -8.16
N VAL A 724 -42.70 -37.69 -7.97
CA VAL A 724 -41.72 -38.11 -8.98
C VAL A 724 -41.78 -39.63 -9.13
N LYS A 725 -41.65 -40.15 -10.37
CA LYS A 725 -41.49 -41.57 -10.72
C LYS A 725 -40.16 -41.76 -11.43
N PHE A 726 -39.42 -42.80 -11.06
CA PHE A 726 -38.13 -43.13 -11.68
C PHE A 726 -38.36 -44.17 -12.77
N GLU A 727 -38.61 -43.70 -14.01
CA GLU A 727 -38.91 -44.56 -15.15
C GLU A 727 -38.30 -44.00 -16.45
N GLY A 728 -37.75 -44.84 -17.29
CA GLY A 728 -37.22 -44.45 -18.60
C GLY A 728 -35.92 -43.64 -18.53
N ASP A 729 -35.64 -42.85 -19.58
CA ASP A 729 -34.37 -42.12 -19.76
C ASP A 729 -34.57 -40.59 -19.87
N ASN A 730 -35.81 -40.10 -19.94
CA ASN A 730 -36.11 -38.70 -20.17
C ASN A 730 -36.95 -38.08 -19.05
N VAL A 731 -36.92 -36.74 -18.95
CA VAL A 731 -37.82 -35.98 -18.08
C VAL A 731 -39.14 -35.71 -18.80
N LEU A 732 -40.23 -36.19 -18.24
CA LEU A 732 -41.59 -35.97 -18.77
C LEU A 732 -42.50 -35.39 -17.67
N VAL A 733 -43.43 -34.50 -18.04
CA VAL A 733 -44.43 -33.94 -17.13
C VAL A 733 -45.70 -34.78 -17.17
N GLU A 734 -46.18 -35.22 -16.01
CA GLU A 734 -47.45 -35.93 -15.81
C GLU A 734 -48.51 -34.93 -15.35
N ASP A 735 -49.67 -34.83 -16.01
CA ASP A 735 -50.80 -33.99 -15.64
C ASP A 735 -51.60 -34.63 -14.50
N LEU A 736 -51.67 -34.01 -13.34
CA LEU A 736 -52.37 -34.53 -12.16
C LEU A 736 -53.67 -33.76 -11.82
N ARG A 737 -54.15 -32.87 -12.67
CA ARG A 737 -55.31 -32.01 -12.38
C ARG A 737 -56.58 -32.76 -12.10
N GLU A 738 -56.75 -33.95 -12.62
CA GLU A 738 -57.90 -34.82 -12.37
C GLU A 738 -57.87 -35.52 -10.99
N GLU A 739 -56.69 -35.54 -10.33
CA GLU A 739 -56.52 -36.16 -9.03
C GLU A 739 -56.94 -35.18 -7.90
N PRO A 740 -57.42 -35.68 -6.75
CA PRO A 740 -57.77 -34.81 -5.62
C PRO A 740 -56.55 -34.12 -5.08
N ARG A 741 -56.69 -32.86 -4.67
CA ARG A 741 -55.66 -31.99 -4.10
C ARG A 741 -55.77 -31.98 -2.58
N CYS A 742 -54.60 -32.07 -1.92
CA CYS A 742 -54.52 -31.90 -0.46
C CYS A 742 -54.82 -30.44 -0.04
N ASP A 743 -55.72 -30.22 0.93
CA ASP A 743 -56.06 -28.88 1.40
C ASP A 743 -54.93 -28.20 2.17
N ARG A 744 -54.00 -28.98 2.73
CA ARG A 744 -52.87 -28.48 3.52
C ARG A 744 -51.66 -28.20 2.69
N SER A 745 -51.13 -29.21 1.98
CA SER A 745 -49.87 -29.09 1.19
C SER A 745 -50.09 -28.72 -0.26
N TRP A 746 -51.34 -28.78 -0.72
CA TRP A 746 -51.75 -28.56 -2.10
C TRP A 746 -51.22 -29.60 -3.10
N LYS A 747 -50.52 -30.61 -2.60
CA LYS A 747 -50.02 -31.71 -3.42
C LYS A 747 -51.10 -32.68 -3.84
N ARG A 748 -50.85 -33.37 -4.98
CA ARG A 748 -51.64 -34.49 -5.53
C ARG A 748 -50.73 -35.72 -5.55
N ASP A 749 -50.49 -36.30 -4.36
CA ASP A 749 -49.52 -37.38 -4.18
C ASP A 749 -50.13 -38.78 -4.40
N GLY A 750 -51.38 -38.87 -4.79
CA GLY A 750 -52.11 -40.10 -5.02
C GLY A 750 -52.71 -40.74 -3.75
N THR A 751 -52.50 -40.15 -2.56
CA THR A 751 -53.04 -40.64 -1.27
C THR A 751 -54.14 -39.74 -0.71
N VAL A 752 -54.44 -38.62 -1.39
CA VAL A 752 -55.42 -37.63 -0.93
C VAL A 752 -56.81 -38.21 -0.92
N LYS A 753 -57.51 -38.16 0.20
CA LYS A 753 -58.87 -38.63 0.40
C LYS A 753 -59.60 -37.78 1.44
N LEU A 754 -60.93 -37.89 1.48
CA LEU A 754 -61.77 -37.26 2.51
C LEU A 754 -61.51 -37.90 3.86
N ARG A 755 -61.23 -37.08 4.89
CA ARG A 755 -60.88 -37.49 6.26
C ARG A 755 -62.07 -37.31 7.22
N SER A 756 -61.89 -37.79 8.45
CA SER A 756 -62.94 -37.75 9.48
C SER A 756 -63.34 -36.32 9.92
N ASP A 757 -62.48 -35.33 9.70
CA ASP A 757 -62.73 -33.90 9.94
C ASP A 757 -63.41 -33.19 8.77
N GLY A 758 -63.60 -33.87 7.65
CA GLY A 758 -64.18 -33.33 6.42
C GLY A 758 -63.17 -32.70 5.48
N GLY A 759 -61.87 -32.65 5.81
CA GLY A 759 -60.80 -32.15 4.96
C GLY A 759 -60.29 -33.17 3.92
N MET A 760 -59.86 -32.67 2.74
CA MET A 760 -59.18 -33.46 1.75
C MET A 760 -57.67 -33.49 2.06
N LEU A 761 -57.17 -34.54 2.71
CA LEU A 761 -55.80 -34.63 3.13
C LEU A 761 -55.08 -35.89 2.61
N SER A 762 -53.79 -35.73 2.29
CA SER A 762 -52.88 -36.83 2.04
C SER A 762 -52.66 -37.70 3.29
N ASP A 763 -52.18 -38.92 3.16
CA ASP A 763 -51.87 -39.75 4.32
C ASP A 763 -50.83 -39.11 5.22
N ARG A 764 -49.84 -38.44 4.65
CA ARG A 764 -48.82 -37.67 5.37
C ARG A 764 -49.41 -36.52 6.17
N ASP A 765 -50.21 -35.69 5.52
CA ASP A 765 -50.79 -34.48 6.14
C ASP A 765 -51.83 -34.84 7.19
N ALA A 766 -52.65 -35.87 6.96
CA ALA A 766 -53.60 -36.40 7.93
C ALA A 766 -52.89 -36.89 9.23
N LYS A 767 -51.78 -37.66 9.07
CA LYS A 767 -50.94 -38.09 10.19
C LYS A 767 -50.35 -36.90 10.96
N ALA A 768 -49.89 -35.84 10.22
CA ALA A 768 -49.27 -34.64 10.82
C ALA A 768 -50.26 -33.87 11.70
N VAL A 769 -51.57 -33.83 11.36
CA VAL A 769 -52.61 -33.14 12.16
C VAL A 769 -53.41 -34.09 13.05
N GLY A 770 -53.10 -35.40 13.10
CA GLY A 770 -53.76 -36.38 13.95
C GLY A 770 -55.19 -36.75 13.53
N VAL A 771 -55.47 -36.70 12.22
CA VAL A 771 -56.78 -37.04 11.63
C VAL A 771 -56.73 -38.35 10.88
N GLU A 772 -57.76 -39.24 11.04
CA GLU A 772 -57.86 -40.54 10.35
C GLU A 772 -58.59 -40.45 9.00
#